data_7607b6cb7ebb4dfc8ac6a9ee6f546013
#
_entry.id   7607b6cb7ebb4dfc8ac6a9ee6f546013
#
_cell.length_a   1.000
_cell.length_b   1.000
_cell.length_c   1.000
_cell.angle_alpha   90.00
_cell.angle_beta   90.00
_cell.angle_gamma   90.00
#
_symmetry.space_group_name_H-M   'P 1'
#
loop_
_entity.id
_entity.type
_entity.pdbx_description
1 polymer ?
#
loop_
_entity_poly.entity_id
_entity_poly.type
_entity_poly.pdbx_seq_one_letter_code
_entity_poly.pdbx_strand_id
1 'polypeptide(L)'
;MQLYQLTDFLPTTKKECNLRGWEQLDVILFSGDAYVDHPAFGSAVIGRVLEAQGYRVAIVSQPDWHGDYRDFKKLGRPRLFFAVSPGNMDSMVNHYTANRRMRHDDAYSPDSRHDLRPDYPSVVYTQILKKLYPDVPVALGGIEASLRRLTHYDYWQNKLMKPILCDSGADILLYGMGEKNTLQLCRELEKGRKISEIDDIPQTVFLRKKENIFGGIKSDDIVLHSFEECQHNKKSHAENFRHIEEESNRIHAQRILQPVGNLYAVQNPMFPPLTTEELDAAYDLPYTRLPHPKYKGKTIPAYEMIKFSINMHRGCFGGCAFCTISAHQGKFVVCRSKESILREAQQITQMPDFKGYISDLGGPSANMYGMHGRNIKACEHCKRPSCIDPAICPNLITDHAKLLEVYRAVDNLPGIKKSFIGSGVRYDLVLHKSKDERSNANAITYARELISKHVSGRLKVAPENTSNKVLKFMRKPSFKLFYEFKRLFDKINQEEGLKQQIIPYFISSHPGCEEEDMAELAVITKNLDFHLEQVQDFTPTPMTVSTTAFYTGYDPYTLEPIFCAKTPKEKLAQRMFFFWYKPEERRNIERELKRIGRADLIAKLYNGIPFRGHVHYDAKAVGSSPDIGRNKGKRKSYNPNFQTDGPRRQRNKKR
;
A
#
# COMPACT_ATOMS: atom_id res chain seq x y z
N MET A 1 -15.18 16.89 26.93
CA MET A 1 -13.97 16.96 26.07
C MET A 1 -12.86 16.24 26.83
N GLN A 2 -12.43 15.10 26.32
CA GLN A 2 -11.35 14.34 26.95
C GLN A 2 -10.03 15.07 26.69
N LEU A 3 -9.40 15.61 27.72
CA LEU A 3 -8.09 16.25 27.63
C LEU A 3 -7.03 15.16 27.79
N TYR A 4 -6.34 14.80 26.71
CA TYR A 4 -5.22 13.87 26.76
C TYR A 4 -3.98 14.54 27.36
N GLN A 5 -3.30 13.82 28.25
CA GLN A 5 -2.02 14.21 28.82
C GLN A 5 -0.88 13.71 27.88
N LEU A 6 0.31 14.28 28.07
CA LEU A 6 1.48 13.85 27.29
C LEU A 6 1.83 12.36 27.51
N THR A 7 1.54 11.85 28.71
CA THR A 7 1.72 10.44 29.08
C THR A 7 0.70 9.49 28.45
N ASP A 8 -0.36 9.99 27.84
CA ASP A 8 -1.30 9.15 27.07
C ASP A 8 -0.73 8.75 25.71
N PHE A 9 0.31 9.44 25.23
CA PHE A 9 1.04 9.09 24.01
C PHE A 9 2.27 8.24 24.33
N LEU A 10 2.71 7.41 23.38
CA LEU A 10 4.03 6.79 23.48
C LEU A 10 5.11 7.87 23.47
N PRO A 11 6.17 7.74 24.29
CA PRO A 11 7.18 8.78 24.40
C PRO A 11 8.01 8.93 23.11
N THR A 12 8.43 10.17 22.84
CA THR A 12 9.28 10.53 21.70
C THR A 12 10.60 11.18 22.15
N THR A 13 10.72 11.49 23.44
CA THR A 13 11.87 12.13 24.06
C THR A 13 12.24 11.48 25.40
N LYS A 14 13.49 11.65 25.86
CA LYS A 14 13.93 11.16 27.17
C LYS A 14 13.11 11.77 28.32
N LYS A 15 12.70 13.04 28.20
CA LYS A 15 11.83 13.71 29.18
C LYS A 15 10.49 12.97 29.33
N GLU A 16 9.88 12.57 28.21
CA GLU A 16 8.61 11.83 28.23
C GLU A 16 8.77 10.42 28.80
N CYS A 17 9.92 9.75 28.53
CA CYS A 17 10.24 8.49 29.20
C CYS A 17 10.33 8.65 30.72
N ASN A 18 11.01 9.71 31.18
CA ASN A 18 11.15 9.99 32.62
C ASN A 18 9.81 10.29 33.31
N LEU A 19 8.84 10.95 32.61
CA LEU A 19 7.48 11.16 33.13
C LEU A 19 6.74 9.85 33.38
N ARG A 20 7.12 8.76 32.66
CA ARG A 20 6.58 7.41 32.87
C ARG A 20 7.42 6.56 33.86
N GLY A 21 8.50 7.11 34.42
CA GLY A 21 9.43 6.37 35.26
C GLY A 21 10.30 5.37 34.51
N TRP A 22 10.48 5.55 33.20
CA TRP A 22 11.23 4.61 32.34
C TRP A 22 12.67 5.08 32.16
N GLU A 23 13.60 4.44 32.84
CA GLU A 23 15.03 4.72 32.70
C GLU A 23 15.61 4.10 31.44
N GLN A 24 15.23 2.85 31.12
CA GLN A 24 15.64 2.13 29.91
C GLN A 24 14.41 1.65 29.14
N LEU A 25 14.47 1.78 27.82
CA LEU A 25 13.45 1.30 26.89
C LEU A 25 13.75 -0.14 26.47
N ASP A 26 12.70 -0.91 26.21
CA ASP A 26 12.84 -2.27 25.67
C ASP A 26 12.96 -2.24 24.15
N VAL A 27 12.15 -1.43 23.48
CA VAL A 27 12.15 -1.24 22.03
C VAL A 27 12.10 0.25 21.69
N ILE A 28 12.93 0.68 20.74
CA ILE A 28 12.84 2.03 20.14
C ILE A 28 12.46 1.87 18.69
N LEU A 29 11.31 2.43 18.30
CA LEU A 29 10.74 2.32 16.96
C LEU A 29 11.04 3.59 16.16
N PHE A 30 11.75 3.45 15.04
CA PHE A 30 12.03 4.51 14.07
C PHE A 30 11.01 4.45 12.94
N SER A 31 10.38 5.58 12.63
CA SER A 31 9.34 5.68 11.59
C SER A 31 9.62 6.81 10.62
N GLY A 32 9.40 6.56 9.33
CA GLY A 32 9.44 7.59 8.29
C GLY A 32 8.25 8.55 8.31
N ASP A 33 7.15 8.19 8.98
CA ASP A 33 5.96 9.04 9.13
C ASP A 33 6.03 9.89 10.38
N ALA A 34 5.29 11.00 10.39
CA ALA A 34 4.95 11.71 11.62
C ALA A 34 4.20 10.77 12.59
N TYR A 35 4.43 10.94 13.89
CA TYR A 35 3.74 10.14 14.90
C TYR A 35 2.30 10.63 15.11
N VAL A 36 1.37 9.83 14.66
CA VAL A 36 -0.06 9.93 14.93
C VAL A 36 -0.47 8.67 15.71
N ASP A 37 -1.04 8.84 16.88
CA ASP A 37 -1.46 7.74 17.74
C ASP A 37 -2.85 7.23 17.32
N HIS A 38 -2.89 6.52 16.19
CA HIS A 38 -4.13 6.11 15.53
C HIS A 38 -4.00 4.68 14.98
N PRO A 39 -5.06 3.84 15.05
CA PRO A 39 -5.02 2.44 14.60
C PRO A 39 -4.78 2.26 13.09
N ALA A 40 -4.81 3.33 12.29
CA ALA A 40 -4.41 3.31 10.89
C ALA A 40 -2.90 3.61 10.67
N PHE A 41 -2.12 3.89 11.72
CA PHE A 41 -0.68 4.12 11.63
C PHE A 41 0.10 2.95 12.19
N GLY A 42 0.84 2.23 11.36
CA GLY A 42 1.53 1.00 11.73
C GLY A 42 2.49 1.16 12.92
N SER A 43 3.21 2.29 13.02
CA SER A 43 4.09 2.57 14.15
C SER A 43 3.34 2.71 15.48
N ALA A 44 2.16 3.33 15.45
CA ALA A 44 1.29 3.42 16.63
C ALA A 44 0.74 2.04 17.01
N VAL A 45 0.28 1.25 16.03
CA VAL A 45 -0.24 -0.11 16.28
C VAL A 45 0.82 -0.97 16.95
N ILE A 46 2.02 -1.09 16.36
CA ILE A 46 3.09 -1.91 16.93
C ILE A 46 3.51 -1.39 18.32
N GLY A 47 3.66 -0.07 18.47
CA GLY A 47 4.02 0.52 19.77
C GLY A 47 2.97 0.23 20.85
N ARG A 48 1.67 0.37 20.54
CA ARG A 48 0.58 0.10 21.47
C ARG A 48 0.44 -1.39 21.80
N VAL A 49 0.61 -2.26 20.81
CA VAL A 49 0.61 -3.73 21.03
C VAL A 49 1.72 -4.14 22.00
N LEU A 50 2.92 -3.59 21.83
CA LEU A 50 4.05 -3.85 22.72
C LEU A 50 3.81 -3.28 24.13
N GLU A 51 3.33 -2.02 24.22
CA GLU A 51 3.01 -1.36 25.49
C GLU A 51 1.96 -2.16 26.28
N ALA A 52 0.92 -2.66 25.61
CA ALA A 52 -0.12 -3.48 26.24
C ALA A 52 0.41 -4.81 26.82
N GLN A 53 1.57 -5.27 26.36
CA GLN A 53 2.26 -6.44 26.91
C GLN A 53 3.34 -6.09 27.95
N GLY A 54 3.38 -4.82 28.38
CA GLY A 54 4.28 -4.35 29.43
C GLY A 54 5.66 -3.91 28.93
N TYR A 55 5.92 -3.89 27.62
CA TYR A 55 7.18 -3.38 27.09
C TYR A 55 7.24 -1.86 27.12
N ARG A 56 8.41 -1.32 27.45
CA ARG A 56 8.69 0.13 27.43
C ARG A 56 9.12 0.54 26.02
N VAL A 57 8.23 1.21 25.32
CA VAL A 57 8.40 1.52 23.89
C VAL A 57 8.39 3.03 23.65
N ALA A 58 9.30 3.51 22.83
CA ALA A 58 9.31 4.89 22.36
C ALA A 58 9.35 4.96 20.83
N ILE A 59 8.83 6.07 20.28
CA ILE A 59 8.78 6.30 18.84
C ILE A 59 9.68 7.48 18.45
N VAL A 60 10.63 7.25 17.56
CA VAL A 60 11.41 8.29 16.88
C VAL A 60 10.85 8.44 15.47
N SER A 61 9.97 9.43 15.31
CA SER A 61 9.31 9.71 14.04
C SER A 61 10.09 10.75 13.26
N GLN A 62 10.34 10.45 11.99
CA GLN A 62 11.06 11.30 11.03
C GLN A 62 12.38 11.85 11.63
N PRO A 63 13.31 10.95 12.04
CA PRO A 63 14.60 11.38 12.59
C PRO A 63 15.40 12.16 11.54
N ASP A 64 16.12 13.19 12.00
CA ASP A 64 17.09 13.87 11.14
C ASP A 64 18.26 12.92 10.84
N TRP A 65 18.29 12.48 9.59
CA TRP A 65 19.27 11.52 9.06
C TRP A 65 20.51 12.19 8.49
N HIS A 66 20.60 13.52 8.64
CA HIS A 66 21.78 14.31 8.28
C HIS A 66 22.63 14.64 9.52
N GLY A 67 23.86 15.05 9.27
CA GLY A 67 24.74 15.63 10.30
C GLY A 67 25.18 14.63 11.38
N ASP A 68 24.97 14.98 12.64
CA ASP A 68 25.50 14.27 13.82
C ASP A 68 24.62 13.11 14.33
N TYR A 69 23.53 12.80 13.66
CA TYR A 69 22.56 11.76 14.02
C TYR A 69 21.98 11.91 15.44
N ARG A 70 21.73 13.13 15.84
CA ARG A 70 21.24 13.46 17.20
C ARG A 70 19.95 12.72 17.55
N ASP A 71 19.00 12.64 16.61
CA ASP A 71 17.73 11.96 16.80
C ASP A 71 17.87 10.46 17.00
N PHE A 72 18.89 9.84 16.41
CA PHE A 72 19.18 8.42 16.58
C PHE A 72 19.82 8.09 17.93
N LYS A 73 20.42 9.10 18.59
CA LYS A 73 21.10 8.96 19.89
C LYS A 73 20.26 9.40 21.09
N LYS A 74 19.23 10.25 20.88
CA LYS A 74 18.50 10.96 21.96
C LYS A 74 17.82 10.06 23.01
N LEU A 75 17.42 8.83 22.63
CA LEU A 75 16.77 7.87 23.53
C LEU A 75 17.74 6.81 24.07
N GLY A 76 18.98 6.80 23.59
CA GLY A 76 19.97 5.83 24.00
C GLY A 76 19.77 4.44 23.39
N ARG A 77 20.23 3.42 24.12
CA ARG A 77 20.22 2.02 23.71
C ARG A 77 18.99 1.28 24.27
N PRO A 78 18.21 0.56 23.44
CA PRO A 78 17.14 -0.28 23.94
C PRO A 78 17.70 -1.57 24.57
N ARG A 79 16.92 -2.21 25.42
CA ARG A 79 17.26 -3.50 26.03
C ARG A 79 17.20 -4.65 25.02
N LEU A 80 16.21 -4.62 24.09
CA LEU A 80 15.97 -5.72 23.16
C LEU A 80 16.45 -5.40 21.74
N PHE A 81 15.84 -4.44 21.06
CA PHE A 81 16.18 -4.13 19.68
C PHE A 81 15.67 -2.75 19.24
N PHE A 82 16.23 -2.26 18.12
CA PHE A 82 15.65 -1.17 17.35
C PHE A 82 14.68 -1.73 16.31
N ALA A 83 13.48 -1.17 16.23
CA ALA A 83 12.52 -1.44 15.15
C ALA A 83 12.55 -0.30 14.13
N VAL A 84 12.56 -0.62 12.83
CA VAL A 84 12.58 0.37 11.75
C VAL A 84 11.43 0.12 10.78
N SER A 85 10.68 1.19 10.48
CA SER A 85 9.57 1.18 9.52
C SER A 85 9.67 2.40 8.59
N PRO A 86 9.35 2.26 7.29
CA PRO A 86 9.31 3.39 6.35
C PRO A 86 8.15 4.34 6.64
N GLY A 87 7.15 3.89 7.38
CA GLY A 87 5.83 4.49 7.55
C GLY A 87 4.73 3.66 6.88
N ASN A 88 3.59 4.29 6.64
CA ASN A 88 2.39 3.63 6.09
C ASN A 88 2.47 3.36 4.58
N MET A 89 3.32 4.08 3.86
CA MET A 89 3.55 3.89 2.44
C MET A 89 5.01 3.49 2.15
N ASP A 90 5.19 2.80 1.03
CA ASP A 90 6.51 2.67 0.43
C ASP A 90 7.08 4.06 0.12
N SER A 91 8.31 4.33 0.56
CA SER A 91 8.92 5.66 0.45
C SER A 91 9.02 6.13 -0.99
N MET A 92 9.38 5.25 -1.90
CA MET A 92 9.58 5.59 -3.31
C MET A 92 8.25 5.88 -4.01
N VAL A 93 7.18 5.15 -3.67
CA VAL A 93 5.81 5.44 -4.15
C VAL A 93 5.31 6.77 -3.58
N ASN A 94 5.68 7.08 -2.34
CA ASN A 94 5.29 8.35 -1.71
C ASN A 94 6.06 9.55 -2.29
N HIS A 95 7.36 9.40 -2.54
CA HIS A 95 8.22 10.50 -3.01
C HIS A 95 8.10 10.78 -4.51
N TYR A 96 7.78 9.77 -5.33
CA TYR A 96 7.84 9.90 -6.78
C TYR A 96 6.52 9.55 -7.47
N THR A 97 6.29 10.20 -8.60
CA THR A 97 5.22 9.84 -9.55
C THR A 97 5.62 8.61 -10.38
N ALA A 98 4.65 8.05 -11.12
CA ALA A 98 4.91 6.96 -12.10
C ALA A 98 5.95 7.33 -13.18
N ASN A 99 6.17 8.62 -13.43
CA ASN A 99 7.18 9.12 -14.36
C ASN A 99 8.48 9.54 -13.65
N ARG A 100 8.73 9.03 -12.44
CA ARG A 100 9.92 9.29 -11.62
C ARG A 100 10.17 10.77 -11.31
N ARG A 101 9.12 11.60 -11.33
CA ARG A 101 9.21 13.00 -10.91
C ARG A 101 8.98 13.07 -9.41
N MET A 102 9.84 13.79 -8.70
CA MET A 102 9.67 14.03 -7.27
C MET A 102 8.35 14.77 -7.02
N ARG A 103 7.60 14.31 -6.02
CA ARG A 103 6.43 15.01 -5.50
C ARG A 103 6.89 16.15 -4.61
N HIS A 104 6.10 17.20 -4.53
CA HIS A 104 6.41 18.35 -3.68
C HIS A 104 5.83 18.20 -2.28
N ASP A 105 4.88 17.28 -2.11
CA ASP A 105 4.14 17.09 -0.87
C ASP A 105 4.27 15.66 -0.37
N ASP A 106 4.45 15.49 0.95
CA ASP A 106 4.36 14.24 1.67
C ASP A 106 3.17 14.31 2.64
N ALA A 107 2.11 13.56 2.35
CA ALA A 107 0.89 13.56 3.15
C ALA A 107 1.09 13.03 4.60
N TYR A 108 2.15 12.27 4.86
CA TYR A 108 2.47 11.71 6.17
C TYR A 108 3.43 12.58 6.99
N SER A 109 3.75 13.75 6.47
CA SER A 109 4.65 14.70 7.12
C SER A 109 3.91 15.95 7.58
N PRO A 110 4.37 16.61 8.68
CA PRO A 110 3.78 17.86 9.12
C PRO A 110 3.95 18.94 8.04
N ASP A 111 2.84 19.66 7.78
CA ASP A 111 2.74 20.71 6.76
C ASP A 111 3.11 20.22 5.35
N SER A 112 2.86 18.94 5.05
CA SER A 112 3.15 18.27 3.76
C SER A 112 4.63 18.29 3.36
N ARG A 113 5.56 18.50 4.27
CA ARG A 113 7.00 18.61 3.95
C ARG A 113 7.55 17.29 3.40
N HIS A 114 8.14 17.32 2.20
CA HIS A 114 8.66 16.13 1.51
C HIS A 114 10.10 15.75 1.90
N ASP A 115 10.85 16.63 2.59
CA ASP A 115 12.27 16.50 2.93
C ASP A 115 12.54 15.89 4.32
N LEU A 116 11.50 15.38 5.01
CA LEU A 116 11.64 14.86 6.37
C LEU A 116 11.95 13.37 6.43
N ARG A 117 11.85 12.65 5.34
CA ARG A 117 12.30 11.25 5.26
C ARG A 117 13.23 11.07 4.05
N PRO A 118 14.23 10.17 4.12
CA PRO A 118 15.06 9.82 2.98
C PRO A 118 14.33 8.94 1.99
N ASP A 119 14.88 8.78 0.80
CA ASP A 119 14.59 7.63 -0.03
C ASP A 119 15.06 6.36 0.70
N TYR A 120 14.26 5.29 0.65
CA TYR A 120 14.53 4.02 1.34
C TYR A 120 14.85 4.17 2.84
N PRO A 121 13.98 4.77 3.66
CA PRO A 121 14.24 4.99 5.09
C PRO A 121 14.53 3.69 5.84
N SER A 122 13.96 2.55 5.41
CA SER A 122 14.30 1.24 5.97
C SER A 122 15.78 0.91 5.87
N VAL A 123 16.44 1.29 4.77
CA VAL A 123 17.88 1.09 4.56
C VAL A 123 18.69 2.16 5.30
N VAL A 124 18.36 3.43 5.08
CA VAL A 124 19.12 4.56 5.63
C VAL A 124 19.13 4.56 7.17
N TYR A 125 17.95 4.41 7.78
CA TYR A 125 17.85 4.39 9.24
C TYR A 125 18.57 3.20 9.85
N THR A 126 18.45 2.03 9.24
CA THR A 126 19.14 0.82 9.71
C THR A 126 20.65 0.97 9.66
N GLN A 127 21.20 1.46 8.54
CA GLN A 127 22.64 1.66 8.40
C GLN A 127 23.18 2.66 9.43
N ILE A 128 22.45 3.74 9.72
CA ILE A 128 22.80 4.68 10.79
C ILE A 128 22.81 3.99 12.15
N LEU A 129 21.75 3.22 12.47
CA LEU A 129 21.66 2.50 13.74
C LEU A 129 22.77 1.46 13.90
N LYS A 130 23.04 0.66 12.87
CA LYS A 130 24.13 -0.33 12.89
C LYS A 130 25.52 0.33 13.01
N LYS A 131 25.71 1.52 12.47
CA LYS A 131 26.93 2.31 12.67
C LYS A 131 27.08 2.83 14.10
N LEU A 132 25.99 3.29 14.73
CA LEU A 132 26.00 3.85 16.09
C LEU A 132 25.98 2.77 17.18
N TYR A 133 25.30 1.66 16.93
CA TYR A 133 25.05 0.57 17.88
C TYR A 133 25.21 -0.80 17.18
N PRO A 134 26.46 -1.18 16.81
CA PRO A 134 26.72 -2.34 15.97
C PRO A 134 26.29 -3.68 16.61
N ASP A 135 26.22 -3.73 17.92
CA ASP A 135 25.88 -4.90 18.72
C ASP A 135 24.39 -4.97 19.13
N VAL A 136 23.60 -3.94 18.83
CA VAL A 136 22.16 -3.96 19.09
C VAL A 136 21.42 -4.51 17.87
N PRO A 137 20.50 -5.48 18.07
CA PRO A 137 19.68 -5.98 16.99
C PRO A 137 18.82 -4.89 16.35
N VAL A 138 18.66 -4.96 15.02
CA VAL A 138 17.74 -4.11 14.25
C VAL A 138 16.75 -4.98 13.49
N ALA A 139 15.47 -4.80 13.78
CA ALA A 139 14.37 -5.47 13.10
C ALA A 139 13.70 -4.51 12.10
N LEU A 140 13.60 -4.91 10.83
CA LEU A 140 12.83 -4.18 9.82
C LEU A 140 11.38 -4.61 9.85
N GLY A 141 10.46 -3.65 9.64
CA GLY A 141 9.04 -3.92 9.47
C GLY A 141 8.38 -2.93 8.50
N GLY A 142 7.07 -3.06 8.35
CA GLY A 142 6.26 -2.21 7.49
C GLY A 142 6.29 -2.60 6.02
N ILE A 143 5.62 -1.79 5.19
CA ILE A 143 5.33 -2.14 3.80
C ILE A 143 6.59 -2.20 2.93
N GLU A 144 7.50 -1.24 3.04
CA GLU A 144 8.72 -1.18 2.22
C GLU A 144 9.60 -2.41 2.43
N ALA A 145 9.80 -2.82 3.68
CA ALA A 145 10.53 -4.02 4.03
C ALA A 145 9.82 -5.28 3.51
N SER A 146 8.49 -5.38 3.71
CA SER A 146 7.69 -6.51 3.23
C SER A 146 7.77 -6.71 1.73
N LEU A 147 7.75 -5.61 0.95
CA LEU A 147 7.80 -5.66 -0.51
C LEU A 147 9.20 -5.93 -1.08
N ARG A 148 10.25 -5.77 -0.26
CA ARG A 148 11.66 -5.96 -0.66
C ARG A 148 12.35 -7.11 0.08
N ARG A 149 11.56 -8.02 0.68
CA ARG A 149 12.06 -9.10 1.53
C ARG A 149 12.90 -10.17 0.80
N LEU A 150 12.67 -10.30 -0.50
CA LEU A 150 13.43 -11.17 -1.42
C LEU A 150 13.96 -10.36 -2.60
N THR A 151 14.63 -11.01 -3.55
CA THR A 151 15.05 -10.36 -4.80
C THR A 151 13.87 -9.70 -5.49
N HIS A 152 14.03 -8.43 -5.84
CA HIS A 152 12.96 -7.62 -6.39
C HIS A 152 13.46 -6.63 -7.43
N TYR A 153 12.59 -6.24 -8.38
CA TYR A 153 12.88 -5.14 -9.30
C TYR A 153 12.56 -3.80 -8.63
N ASP A 154 13.57 -2.92 -8.59
CA ASP A 154 13.38 -1.54 -8.20
C ASP A 154 13.18 -0.65 -9.43
N TYR A 155 11.99 -0.08 -9.52
CA TYR A 155 11.59 0.75 -10.66
C TYR A 155 12.40 2.05 -10.76
N TRP A 156 12.70 2.69 -9.63
CA TRP A 156 13.36 3.99 -9.62
C TRP A 156 14.84 3.89 -9.99
N GLN A 157 15.52 2.84 -9.51
CA GLN A 157 16.89 2.51 -9.89
C GLN A 157 16.98 1.75 -11.23
N ASN A 158 15.85 1.25 -11.74
CA ASN A 158 15.73 0.44 -12.96
C ASN A 158 16.65 -0.79 -12.97
N LYS A 159 16.73 -1.48 -11.85
CA LYS A 159 17.56 -2.69 -11.71
C LYS A 159 16.95 -3.72 -10.76
N LEU A 160 17.39 -4.98 -10.90
CA LEU A 160 17.11 -6.02 -9.95
C LEU A 160 17.96 -5.80 -8.71
N MET A 161 17.33 -5.81 -7.52
CA MET A 161 17.96 -5.62 -6.22
C MET A 161 17.98 -6.91 -5.43
N LYS A 162 18.97 -7.04 -4.58
CA LYS A 162 19.04 -8.10 -3.55
C LYS A 162 17.91 -7.92 -2.53
N PRO A 163 17.62 -8.95 -1.71
CA PRO A 163 16.79 -8.77 -0.52
C PRO A 163 17.25 -7.57 0.31
N ILE A 164 16.32 -6.78 0.82
CA ILE A 164 16.61 -5.53 1.55
C ILE A 164 17.53 -5.74 2.77
N LEU A 165 17.52 -6.93 3.36
CA LEU A 165 18.43 -7.28 4.45
C LEU A 165 19.91 -7.22 4.04
N CYS A 166 20.22 -7.52 2.77
CA CYS A 166 21.59 -7.42 2.25
C CYS A 166 22.08 -5.96 2.19
N ASP A 167 21.19 -5.05 1.81
CA ASP A 167 21.54 -3.64 1.61
C ASP A 167 21.46 -2.84 2.92
N SER A 168 20.51 -3.16 3.79
CA SER A 168 20.30 -2.46 5.05
C SER A 168 21.26 -2.89 6.17
N GLY A 169 21.66 -4.18 6.19
CA GLY A 169 22.40 -4.79 7.29
C GLY A 169 21.56 -5.05 8.55
N ALA A 170 20.23 -5.05 8.44
CA ALA A 170 19.35 -5.45 9.54
C ALA A 170 19.48 -6.94 9.84
N ASP A 171 19.19 -7.32 11.09
CA ASP A 171 19.37 -8.69 11.57
C ASP A 171 18.19 -9.59 11.22
N ILE A 172 16.97 -9.03 11.19
CA ILE A 172 15.73 -9.73 10.88
C ILE A 172 14.71 -8.79 10.22
N LEU A 173 13.84 -9.34 9.39
CA LEU A 173 12.73 -8.63 8.79
C LEU A 173 11.41 -9.29 9.20
N LEU A 174 10.48 -8.49 9.70
CA LEU A 174 9.13 -8.85 10.11
C LEU A 174 8.18 -8.40 9.02
N TYR A 175 7.73 -9.32 8.14
CA TYR A 175 6.90 -8.92 7.01
C TYR A 175 5.40 -9.05 7.30
N GLY A 176 4.60 -8.36 6.51
CA GLY A 176 3.15 -8.36 6.65
C GLY A 176 2.66 -7.56 7.87
N MET A 177 1.57 -8.02 8.48
CA MET A 177 1.03 -7.41 9.69
C MET A 177 1.85 -7.87 10.91
N GLY A 178 2.48 -6.92 11.58
CA GLY A 178 3.62 -7.15 12.48
C GLY A 178 3.31 -7.48 13.95
N GLU A 179 2.05 -7.61 14.35
CA GLU A 179 1.69 -7.73 15.76
C GLU A 179 2.25 -8.99 16.42
N LYS A 180 2.01 -10.16 15.80
CA LYS A 180 2.42 -11.45 16.39
C LYS A 180 3.93 -11.68 16.33
N ASN A 181 4.55 -11.45 15.18
CA ASN A 181 5.98 -11.69 15.00
C ASN A 181 6.83 -10.75 15.85
N THR A 182 6.42 -9.46 16.00
CA THR A 182 7.13 -8.51 16.86
C THR A 182 7.06 -8.92 18.33
N LEU A 183 5.88 -9.32 18.83
CA LEU A 183 5.73 -9.83 20.19
C LEU A 183 6.55 -11.09 20.43
N GLN A 184 6.55 -12.03 19.47
CA GLN A 184 7.32 -13.24 19.60
C GLN A 184 8.82 -12.95 19.60
N LEU A 185 9.29 -12.01 18.77
CA LEU A 185 10.68 -11.58 18.78
C LEU A 185 11.08 -11.00 20.16
N CYS A 186 10.25 -10.14 20.75
CA CYS A 186 10.49 -9.63 22.11
C CYS A 186 10.66 -10.76 23.11
N ARG A 187 9.75 -11.75 23.11
CA ARG A 187 9.76 -12.88 24.04
C ARG A 187 10.99 -13.76 23.88
N GLU A 188 11.43 -14.01 22.64
CA GLU A 188 12.62 -14.83 22.40
C GLU A 188 13.91 -14.12 22.84
N LEU A 189 14.02 -12.83 22.59
CA LEU A 189 15.16 -12.02 23.07
C LEU A 189 15.18 -11.89 24.60
N GLU A 190 14.00 -11.81 25.27
CA GLU A 190 13.91 -11.82 26.73
C GLU A 190 14.37 -13.14 27.36
N LYS A 191 14.16 -14.25 26.67
CA LYS A 191 14.70 -15.56 27.09
C LYS A 191 16.23 -15.66 26.94
N GLY A 192 16.87 -14.59 26.42
CA GLY A 192 18.32 -14.54 26.21
C GLY A 192 18.79 -15.20 24.90
N ARG A 193 17.87 -15.60 24.00
CA ARG A 193 18.26 -16.08 22.66
C ARG A 193 18.93 -14.95 21.87
N LYS A 194 20.03 -15.25 21.22
CA LYS A 194 20.68 -14.28 20.33
C LYS A 194 19.86 -14.15 19.03
N ILE A 195 19.80 -12.96 18.46
CA ILE A 195 19.09 -12.70 17.20
C ILE A 195 19.59 -13.61 16.06
N SER A 196 20.87 -13.97 16.07
CA SER A 196 21.48 -14.91 15.11
C SER A 196 21.01 -16.36 15.25
N GLU A 197 20.32 -16.71 16.33
CA GLU A 197 19.80 -18.05 16.63
C GLU A 197 18.27 -18.12 16.47
N ILE A 198 17.62 -17.00 16.16
CA ILE A 198 16.17 -16.91 15.99
C ILE A 198 15.82 -17.12 14.51
N ASP A 199 15.49 -18.37 14.17
CA ASP A 199 15.17 -18.81 12.81
C ASP A 199 13.77 -19.41 12.68
N ASP A 200 13.04 -19.50 13.78
CA ASP A 200 11.80 -20.27 13.94
C ASP A 200 10.53 -19.41 14.09
N ILE A 201 10.68 -18.08 14.15
CA ILE A 201 9.51 -17.19 14.21
C ILE A 201 8.81 -17.15 12.84
N PRO A 202 7.52 -17.47 12.76
CA PRO A 202 6.75 -17.30 11.53
C PRO A 202 6.73 -15.85 11.07
N GLN A 203 6.52 -15.65 9.77
CA GLN A 203 6.38 -14.33 9.17
C GLN A 203 7.62 -13.44 9.35
N THR A 204 8.80 -14.08 9.26
CA THR A 204 10.10 -13.40 9.31
C THR A 204 10.95 -13.73 8.09
N VAL A 205 11.93 -12.88 7.81
CA VAL A 205 13.00 -13.15 6.85
C VAL A 205 14.33 -12.82 7.53
N PHE A 206 15.33 -13.67 7.29
CA PHE A 206 16.69 -13.51 7.81
C PHE A 206 17.73 -14.01 6.79
N LEU A 207 18.99 -13.63 6.98
CA LEU A 207 20.10 -14.09 6.16
C LEU A 207 20.92 -15.12 6.92
N ARG A 208 21.22 -16.27 6.30
CA ARG A 208 22.10 -17.32 6.88
C ARG A 208 23.00 -17.93 5.81
N LYS A 209 24.16 -18.38 6.21
CA LYS A 209 24.93 -19.32 5.41
C LYS A 209 24.22 -20.67 5.40
N LYS A 210 24.42 -21.46 4.34
CA LYS A 210 23.75 -22.76 4.16
C LYS A 210 23.89 -23.68 5.38
N GLU A 211 25.11 -23.78 5.91
CA GLU A 211 25.44 -24.57 7.07
C GLU A 211 24.81 -24.11 8.38
N ASN A 212 24.38 -22.87 8.47
CA ASN A 212 23.80 -22.24 9.66
C ASN A 212 22.27 -22.15 9.60
N ILE A 213 21.62 -22.71 8.59
CA ILE A 213 20.16 -22.75 8.51
C ILE A 213 19.65 -23.81 9.49
N PHE A 214 18.86 -23.40 10.48
CA PHE A 214 18.29 -24.29 11.48
C PHE A 214 17.46 -25.41 10.83
N GLY A 215 17.77 -26.68 11.15
CA GLY A 215 17.16 -27.85 10.55
C GLY A 215 17.56 -28.09 9.09
N GLY A 216 18.56 -27.36 8.56
CA GLY A 216 19.01 -27.48 7.17
C GLY A 216 17.96 -27.04 6.14
N ILE A 217 18.22 -27.38 4.89
CA ILE A 217 17.22 -27.25 3.80
C ILE A 217 16.40 -28.53 3.78
N LYS A 218 15.08 -28.40 3.98
CA LYS A 218 14.12 -29.50 4.04
C LYS A 218 13.60 -29.86 2.66
N SER A 219 13.06 -31.07 2.51
CA SER A 219 12.51 -31.56 1.23
C SER A 219 11.25 -30.80 0.77
N ASP A 220 10.53 -30.17 1.71
CA ASP A 220 9.34 -29.36 1.46
C ASP A 220 9.63 -27.87 1.31
N ASP A 221 10.89 -27.45 1.49
CA ASP A 221 11.28 -26.05 1.26
C ASP A 221 11.25 -25.71 -0.23
N ILE A 222 10.85 -24.49 -0.55
CA ILE A 222 10.94 -23.94 -1.90
C ILE A 222 12.25 -23.19 -2.06
N VAL A 223 13.17 -23.79 -2.81
CA VAL A 223 14.44 -23.14 -3.15
C VAL A 223 14.28 -22.42 -4.49
N LEU A 224 14.37 -21.09 -4.44
CA LEU A 224 14.26 -20.22 -5.61
C LEU A 224 15.56 -20.18 -6.40
N HIS A 225 15.49 -19.77 -7.67
CA HIS A 225 16.65 -19.34 -8.44
C HIS A 225 17.40 -18.24 -7.69
N SER A 226 18.73 -18.26 -7.75
CA SER A 226 19.57 -17.28 -7.06
C SER A 226 19.37 -15.86 -7.60
N PHE A 227 19.80 -14.86 -6.80
CA PHE A 227 19.84 -13.49 -7.26
C PHE A 227 20.67 -13.34 -8.54
N GLU A 228 21.84 -13.99 -8.59
CA GLU A 228 22.76 -13.94 -9.70
C GLU A 228 22.16 -14.54 -10.97
N GLU A 229 21.45 -15.67 -10.83
CA GLU A 229 20.74 -16.29 -11.96
C GLU A 229 19.62 -15.37 -12.47
N CYS A 230 18.82 -14.79 -11.58
CA CYS A 230 17.76 -13.86 -11.93
C CYS A 230 18.27 -12.58 -12.63
N GLN A 231 19.51 -12.16 -12.40
CA GLN A 231 20.12 -11.03 -13.10
C GLN A 231 20.39 -11.35 -14.58
N HIS A 232 20.79 -12.60 -14.88
CA HIS A 232 21.12 -13.06 -16.22
C HIS A 232 19.93 -13.65 -16.97
N ASN A 233 18.99 -14.25 -16.25
CA ASN A 233 17.79 -14.89 -16.82
C ASN A 233 16.51 -14.30 -16.23
N LYS A 234 15.83 -13.48 -17.02
CA LYS A 234 14.57 -12.85 -16.61
C LYS A 234 13.43 -13.84 -16.37
N LYS A 235 13.42 -15.00 -17.05
CA LYS A 235 12.42 -16.04 -16.81
C LYS A 235 12.57 -16.64 -15.43
N SER A 236 13.79 -16.88 -14.96
CA SER A 236 14.04 -17.37 -13.58
C SER A 236 13.46 -16.42 -12.53
N HIS A 237 13.55 -15.08 -12.76
CA HIS A 237 12.91 -14.13 -11.86
C HIS A 237 11.38 -14.20 -11.92
N ALA A 238 10.80 -14.42 -13.10
CA ALA A 238 9.35 -14.59 -13.27
C ALA A 238 8.85 -15.85 -12.55
N GLU A 239 9.56 -16.98 -12.70
CA GLU A 239 9.25 -18.24 -12.04
C GLU A 239 9.33 -18.12 -10.50
N ASN A 240 10.39 -17.50 -9.98
CA ASN A 240 10.54 -17.21 -8.56
C ASN A 240 9.32 -16.44 -8.03
N PHE A 241 8.87 -15.44 -8.76
CA PHE A 241 7.75 -14.61 -8.30
C PHE A 241 6.45 -15.41 -8.20
N ARG A 242 6.19 -16.35 -9.11
CA ARG A 242 5.03 -17.24 -9.01
C ARG A 242 5.03 -18.00 -7.68
N HIS A 243 6.15 -18.62 -7.30
CA HIS A 243 6.28 -19.31 -6.03
C HIS A 243 6.07 -18.37 -4.83
N ILE A 244 6.66 -17.19 -4.87
CA ILE A 244 6.51 -16.18 -3.80
C ILE A 244 5.05 -15.76 -3.63
N GLU A 245 4.33 -15.51 -4.73
CA GLU A 245 2.93 -15.11 -4.66
C GLU A 245 2.03 -16.26 -4.19
N GLU A 246 2.21 -17.48 -4.71
CA GLU A 246 1.47 -18.65 -4.28
C GLU A 246 1.59 -18.88 -2.77
N GLU A 247 2.83 -18.89 -2.25
CA GLU A 247 3.07 -19.12 -0.82
C GLU A 247 2.62 -17.94 0.06
N SER A 248 2.67 -16.71 -0.43
CA SER A 248 2.11 -15.54 0.29
C SER A 248 0.57 -15.57 0.42
N ASN A 249 -0.10 -16.47 -0.31
CA ASN A 249 -1.55 -16.58 -0.34
C ASN A 249 -2.08 -17.92 0.20
N ARG A 250 -1.23 -18.70 0.88
CA ARG A 250 -1.61 -19.99 1.50
C ARG A 250 -1.68 -19.88 3.01
N ILE A 251 -2.62 -20.59 3.65
CA ILE A 251 -2.69 -20.69 5.12
C ILE A 251 -1.53 -21.54 5.62
N HIS A 252 -1.28 -22.68 5.00
CA HIS A 252 -0.14 -23.56 5.28
C HIS A 252 0.90 -23.40 4.17
N ALA A 253 1.62 -22.27 4.23
CA ALA A 253 2.69 -21.95 3.29
C ALA A 253 3.96 -22.73 3.62
N GLN A 254 4.81 -22.92 2.61
CA GLN A 254 6.14 -23.51 2.75
C GLN A 254 7.18 -22.41 3.01
N ARG A 255 8.30 -22.80 3.62
CA ARG A 255 9.46 -21.94 3.78
C ARG A 255 10.10 -21.69 2.40
N ILE A 256 10.47 -20.44 2.12
CA ILE A 256 11.13 -20.06 0.87
C ILE A 256 12.59 -19.73 1.16
N LEU A 257 13.50 -20.25 0.37
CA LEU A 257 14.93 -19.97 0.44
C LEU A 257 15.41 -19.41 -0.89
N GLN A 258 16.06 -18.24 -0.87
CA GLN A 258 16.67 -17.66 -2.05
C GLN A 258 18.18 -17.49 -1.86
N PRO A 259 19.02 -18.17 -2.68
CA PRO A 259 20.47 -17.95 -2.66
C PRO A 259 20.83 -16.53 -3.11
N VAL A 260 21.77 -15.89 -2.41
CA VAL A 260 22.31 -14.55 -2.72
C VAL A 260 23.79 -14.54 -2.33
N GLY A 261 24.70 -14.70 -3.28
CA GLY A 261 26.11 -14.91 -3.02
C GLY A 261 26.35 -16.16 -2.20
N ASN A 262 27.00 -16.02 -1.04
CA ASN A 262 27.26 -17.11 -0.09
C ASN A 262 26.20 -17.27 1.01
N LEU A 263 25.10 -16.50 0.92
CA LEU A 263 24.01 -16.49 1.89
C LEU A 263 22.73 -17.00 1.26
N TYR A 264 21.78 -17.34 2.12
CA TYR A 264 20.38 -17.58 1.78
C TYR A 264 19.51 -16.55 2.48
N ALA A 265 18.61 -15.89 1.74
CA ALA A 265 17.48 -15.22 2.33
C ALA A 265 16.41 -16.29 2.61
N VAL A 266 16.13 -16.51 3.88
CA VAL A 266 15.18 -17.51 4.35
C VAL A 266 13.92 -16.82 4.79
N GLN A 267 12.80 -17.06 4.12
CA GLN A 267 11.48 -16.55 4.45
C GLN A 267 10.67 -17.66 5.13
N ASN A 268 10.37 -17.48 6.40
CA ASN A 268 9.45 -18.34 7.12
C ASN A 268 8.01 -18.17 6.66
N PRO A 269 7.16 -19.20 6.74
CA PRO A 269 5.72 -19.10 6.44
C PRO A 269 5.04 -18.02 7.28
N MET A 270 3.91 -17.49 6.76
CA MET A 270 3.09 -16.56 7.53
C MET A 270 2.43 -17.25 8.73
N PHE A 271 2.10 -16.46 9.76
CA PHE A 271 1.12 -16.90 10.75
C PHE A 271 -0.21 -17.22 10.08
N PRO A 272 -1.01 -18.13 10.64
CA PRO A 272 -2.42 -18.23 10.28
C PRO A 272 -3.10 -16.86 10.40
N PRO A 273 -4.12 -16.58 9.58
CA PRO A 273 -4.87 -15.33 9.71
C PRO A 273 -5.29 -15.07 11.15
N LEU A 274 -5.31 -13.81 11.57
CA LEU A 274 -5.79 -13.43 12.90
C LEU A 274 -7.23 -13.89 13.10
N THR A 275 -7.62 -14.15 14.33
CA THR A 275 -9.04 -14.28 14.67
C THR A 275 -9.67 -12.89 14.80
N THR A 276 -11.01 -12.84 14.87
CA THR A 276 -11.74 -11.58 15.16
C THR A 276 -11.31 -11.00 16.49
N GLU A 277 -11.16 -11.83 17.52
CA GLU A 277 -10.75 -11.41 18.87
C GLU A 277 -9.33 -10.85 18.90
N GLU A 278 -8.41 -11.46 18.17
CA GLU A 278 -7.03 -10.97 18.04
C GLU A 278 -6.99 -9.62 17.29
N LEU A 279 -7.84 -9.46 16.28
CA LEU A 279 -7.93 -8.19 15.55
C LEU A 279 -8.57 -7.10 16.41
N ASP A 280 -9.67 -7.42 17.09
CA ASP A 280 -10.32 -6.50 18.03
C ASP A 280 -9.36 -6.05 19.13
N ALA A 281 -8.61 -6.98 19.71
CA ALA A 281 -7.63 -6.64 20.76
C ALA A 281 -6.58 -5.61 20.28
N ALA A 282 -6.20 -5.62 18.99
CA ALA A 282 -5.29 -4.63 18.44
C ALA A 282 -5.96 -3.26 18.19
N TYR A 283 -7.25 -3.25 17.82
CA TYR A 283 -7.97 -2.00 17.55
C TYR A 283 -8.56 -1.35 18.81
N ASP A 284 -8.86 -2.12 19.86
CA ASP A 284 -9.42 -1.65 21.12
C ASP A 284 -8.35 -1.11 22.09
N LEU A 285 -7.07 -1.07 21.68
CA LEU A 285 -6.00 -0.44 22.46
C LEU A 285 -6.26 1.06 22.66
N PRO A 286 -5.70 1.67 23.73
CA PRO A 286 -6.01 3.04 24.13
C PRO A 286 -5.37 4.10 23.22
N TYR A 287 -5.72 4.10 21.93
CA TYR A 287 -5.30 5.16 21.02
C TYR A 287 -5.94 6.50 21.38
N THR A 288 -5.14 7.55 21.40
CA THR A 288 -5.68 8.92 21.55
C THR A 288 -6.39 9.40 20.29
N ARG A 289 -6.14 8.78 19.13
CA ARG A 289 -6.57 9.17 17.78
C ARG A 289 -6.11 10.57 17.37
N LEU A 290 -5.02 11.06 17.95
CA LEU A 290 -4.48 12.41 17.71
C LEU A 290 -3.02 12.35 17.27
N PRO A 291 -2.54 13.37 16.52
CA PRO A 291 -1.11 13.60 16.36
C PRO A 291 -0.45 13.89 17.70
N HIS A 292 0.80 13.43 17.87
CA HIS A 292 1.57 13.72 19.07
C HIS A 292 1.68 15.24 19.31
N PRO A 293 1.59 15.74 20.58
CA PRO A 293 1.60 17.16 20.91
C PRO A 293 2.77 17.97 20.35
N LYS A 294 3.90 17.33 19.99
CA LYS A 294 5.03 18.00 19.32
C LYS A 294 4.66 18.63 17.97
N TYR A 295 3.55 18.22 17.36
CA TYR A 295 3.04 18.77 16.10
C TYR A 295 1.97 19.85 16.29
N LYS A 296 1.81 20.39 17.53
CA LYS A 296 0.84 21.46 17.79
C LYS A 296 1.02 22.62 16.79
N GLY A 297 -0.07 23.01 16.12
CA GLY A 297 -0.09 24.07 15.12
C GLY A 297 0.38 23.64 13.72
N LYS A 298 0.64 22.35 13.50
CA LYS A 298 0.99 21.78 12.18
C LYS A 298 -0.09 20.84 11.70
N THR A 299 -0.30 20.80 10.40
CA THR A 299 -1.26 19.90 9.76
C THR A 299 -0.55 18.67 9.20
N ILE A 300 -1.08 17.47 9.46
CA ILE A 300 -0.64 16.22 8.84
C ILE A 300 -1.76 15.76 7.91
N PRO A 301 -1.64 15.90 6.57
CA PRO A 301 -2.76 15.63 5.66
C PRO A 301 -3.33 14.22 5.75
N ALA A 302 -2.47 13.21 5.90
CA ALA A 302 -2.93 11.83 6.08
C ALA A 302 -3.82 11.66 7.32
N TYR A 303 -3.49 12.33 8.42
CA TYR A 303 -4.34 12.33 9.62
C TYR A 303 -5.68 13.02 9.34
N GLU A 304 -5.69 14.19 8.71
CA GLU A 304 -6.93 14.90 8.39
C GLU A 304 -7.89 14.07 7.53
N MET A 305 -7.35 13.25 6.64
CA MET A 305 -8.13 12.37 5.77
C MET A 305 -8.80 11.22 6.55
N ILE A 306 -8.13 10.69 7.60
CA ILE A 306 -8.56 9.43 8.24
C ILE A 306 -9.05 9.60 9.69
N LYS A 307 -8.93 10.78 10.30
CA LYS A 307 -9.23 10.99 11.73
C LYS A 307 -10.62 10.51 12.17
N PHE A 308 -11.59 10.53 11.26
CA PHE A 308 -12.95 10.06 11.46
C PHE A 308 -13.28 8.82 10.60
N SER A 309 -12.29 8.05 10.19
CA SER A 309 -12.49 6.78 9.50
C SER A 309 -12.40 5.60 10.46
N ILE A 310 -13.08 4.52 10.12
CA ILE A 310 -13.07 3.25 10.83
C ILE A 310 -12.71 2.15 9.85
N ASN A 311 -11.63 1.42 10.16
CA ASN A 311 -11.23 0.26 9.39
C ASN A 311 -11.87 -0.99 9.98
N MET A 312 -12.78 -1.63 9.22
CA MET A 312 -13.59 -2.75 9.70
C MET A 312 -12.93 -4.12 9.50
N HIS A 313 -11.97 -4.23 8.58
CA HIS A 313 -11.31 -5.50 8.27
C HIS A 313 -9.93 -5.28 7.66
N ARG A 314 -9.10 -6.30 7.69
CA ARG A 314 -7.81 -6.38 7.00
C ARG A 314 -7.83 -7.49 5.97
N GLY A 315 -6.90 -7.45 5.01
CA GLY A 315 -6.81 -8.40 3.93
C GLY A 315 -7.74 -8.11 2.76
N CYS A 316 -7.43 -8.69 1.60
CA CYS A 316 -8.21 -8.53 0.37
C CYS A 316 -8.03 -9.75 -0.52
N PHE A 317 -9.11 -10.49 -0.78
CA PHE A 317 -9.07 -11.65 -1.67
C PHE A 317 -9.19 -11.31 -3.17
N GLY A 318 -9.10 -10.02 -3.50
CA GLY A 318 -9.16 -9.54 -4.88
C GLY A 318 -8.00 -10.02 -5.75
N GLY A 319 -6.78 -10.05 -5.20
CA GLY A 319 -5.59 -10.56 -5.87
C GLY A 319 -5.23 -9.83 -7.15
N CYS A 320 -5.60 -8.54 -7.29
CA CYS A 320 -5.29 -7.74 -8.49
C CYS A 320 -3.78 -7.74 -8.74
N ALA A 321 -3.37 -7.96 -9.99
CA ALA A 321 -1.97 -8.18 -10.37
C ALA A 321 -1.00 -7.05 -10.03
N PHE A 322 -1.50 -5.83 -9.86
CA PHE A 322 -0.72 -4.61 -9.56
C PHE A 322 -0.77 -4.18 -8.09
N CYS A 323 -1.59 -4.85 -7.25
CA CYS A 323 -1.91 -4.38 -5.92
C CYS A 323 -1.04 -5.05 -4.85
N THR A 324 -0.52 -4.27 -3.91
CA THR A 324 0.34 -4.75 -2.82
C THR A 324 -0.43 -5.15 -1.55
N ILE A 325 -1.74 -4.92 -1.50
CA ILE A 325 -2.55 -5.22 -0.30
C ILE A 325 -2.46 -6.69 0.07
N SER A 326 -2.69 -7.61 -0.87
CA SER A 326 -2.59 -9.04 -0.57
C SER A 326 -1.17 -9.49 -0.22
N ALA A 327 -0.15 -8.84 -0.79
CA ALA A 327 1.26 -9.14 -0.48
C ALA A 327 1.68 -8.68 0.93
N HIS A 328 1.01 -7.68 1.52
CA HIS A 328 1.32 -7.12 2.83
C HIS A 328 0.29 -7.51 3.90
N GLN A 329 -1.01 -7.39 3.63
CA GLN A 329 -2.08 -7.73 4.58
C GLN A 329 -2.59 -9.16 4.47
N GLY A 330 -2.23 -9.86 3.38
CA GLY A 330 -2.71 -11.20 3.07
C GLY A 330 -4.01 -11.24 2.25
N LYS A 331 -4.29 -12.41 1.69
CA LYS A 331 -5.50 -12.69 0.90
C LYS A 331 -6.74 -12.86 1.78
N PHE A 332 -6.59 -13.43 2.97
CA PHE A 332 -7.71 -13.76 3.84
C PHE A 332 -8.24 -12.52 4.54
N VAL A 333 -9.53 -12.27 4.36
CA VAL A 333 -10.20 -11.14 5.02
C VAL A 333 -10.49 -11.53 6.46
N VAL A 334 -9.94 -10.72 7.38
CA VAL A 334 -10.17 -10.84 8.82
C VAL A 334 -10.96 -9.61 9.27
N CYS A 335 -12.13 -9.85 9.86
CA CYS A 335 -13.07 -8.80 10.24
C CYS A 335 -13.02 -8.52 11.74
N ARG A 336 -13.18 -7.26 12.10
CA ARG A 336 -13.49 -6.87 13.47
C ARG A 336 -14.93 -7.26 13.83
N SER A 337 -15.20 -7.45 15.11
CA SER A 337 -16.57 -7.58 15.60
C SER A 337 -17.32 -6.26 15.42
N LYS A 338 -18.65 -6.37 15.33
CA LYS A 338 -19.53 -5.20 15.33
C LYS A 338 -19.33 -4.36 16.60
N GLU A 339 -19.16 -5.02 17.73
CA GLU A 339 -18.96 -4.39 19.04
C GLU A 339 -17.70 -3.56 19.10
N SER A 340 -16.56 -4.05 18.56
CA SER A 340 -15.31 -3.29 18.46
C SER A 340 -15.48 -2.07 17.55
N ILE A 341 -16.16 -2.22 16.42
CA ILE A 341 -16.44 -1.11 15.49
C ILE A 341 -17.33 -0.04 16.17
N LEU A 342 -18.33 -0.45 16.91
CA LEU A 342 -19.22 0.47 17.63
C LEU A 342 -18.50 1.21 18.74
N ARG A 343 -17.61 0.56 19.50
CA ARG A 343 -16.77 1.22 20.52
C ARG A 343 -15.91 2.32 19.90
N GLU A 344 -15.27 2.02 18.75
CA GLU A 344 -14.47 3.02 18.04
C GLU A 344 -15.34 4.17 17.50
N ALA A 345 -16.53 3.89 16.95
CA ALA A 345 -17.45 4.90 16.51
C ALA A 345 -17.91 5.82 17.66
N GLN A 346 -18.21 5.26 18.84
CA GLN A 346 -18.53 6.02 20.04
C GLN A 346 -17.34 6.91 20.48
N GLN A 347 -16.11 6.41 20.45
CA GLN A 347 -14.92 7.20 20.75
C GLN A 347 -14.79 8.39 19.79
N ILE A 348 -15.03 8.19 18.51
CA ILE A 348 -14.99 9.27 17.51
C ILE A 348 -16.02 10.35 17.80
N THR A 349 -17.22 10.00 18.30
CA THR A 349 -18.25 11.00 18.63
C THR A 349 -17.80 11.97 19.75
N GLN A 350 -16.82 11.58 20.55
CA GLN A 350 -16.26 12.41 21.63
C GLN A 350 -15.09 13.30 21.16
N MET A 351 -14.62 13.16 19.93
CA MET A 351 -13.54 13.98 19.41
C MET A 351 -13.98 15.44 19.20
N PRO A 352 -13.12 16.44 19.52
CA PRO A 352 -13.53 17.85 19.55
C PRO A 352 -14.09 18.38 18.23
N ASP A 353 -13.51 17.93 17.12
CA ASP A 353 -13.84 18.43 15.77
C ASP A 353 -14.90 17.58 15.06
N PHE A 354 -15.45 16.58 15.73
CA PHE A 354 -16.45 15.70 15.13
C PHE A 354 -17.78 16.42 14.94
N LYS A 355 -18.30 16.42 13.71
CA LYS A 355 -19.55 17.09 13.32
C LYS A 355 -20.69 16.11 13.02
N GLY A 356 -20.52 14.84 13.39
CA GLY A 356 -21.50 13.79 13.15
C GLY A 356 -21.27 12.98 11.85
N TYR A 357 -20.11 13.11 11.19
CA TYR A 357 -19.85 12.45 9.91
C TYR A 357 -18.65 11.53 10.02
N ILE A 358 -18.88 10.21 9.89
CA ILE A 358 -17.80 9.23 9.67
C ILE A 358 -17.34 9.38 8.21
N SER A 359 -16.04 9.62 8.00
CA SER A 359 -15.50 9.91 6.66
C SER A 359 -15.34 8.66 5.79
N ASP A 360 -15.07 7.51 6.40
CA ASP A 360 -15.03 6.21 5.76
C ASP A 360 -15.31 5.10 6.79
N LEU A 361 -16.35 4.32 6.55
CA LEU A 361 -16.63 3.08 7.28
C LEU A 361 -16.33 1.92 6.34
N GLY A 362 -15.05 1.51 6.28
CA GLY A 362 -14.59 0.66 5.20
C GLY A 362 -13.41 -0.25 5.55
N GLY A 363 -12.62 -0.55 4.55
CA GLY A 363 -11.44 -1.41 4.63
C GLY A 363 -10.66 -1.42 3.31
N PRO A 364 -9.73 -2.37 3.09
CA PRO A 364 -9.00 -2.50 1.83
C PRO A 364 -9.91 -2.62 0.60
N SER A 365 -11.13 -3.12 0.80
CA SER A 365 -12.25 -3.08 -0.16
C SER A 365 -13.54 -2.88 0.61
N ALA A 366 -14.39 -1.95 0.19
CA ALA A 366 -15.58 -1.52 0.93
C ALA A 366 -16.53 -2.67 1.28
N ASN A 367 -16.68 -3.67 0.40
CA ASN A 367 -17.71 -4.71 0.52
C ASN A 367 -17.16 -6.13 0.62
N MET A 368 -16.06 -6.31 1.36
CA MET A 368 -15.54 -7.67 1.67
C MET A 368 -15.75 -8.06 3.14
N TYR A 369 -16.30 -7.19 3.97
CA TYR A 369 -16.56 -7.48 5.37
C TYR A 369 -17.56 -8.64 5.53
N GLY A 370 -17.19 -9.61 6.38
CA GLY A 370 -17.99 -10.82 6.63
C GLY A 370 -17.88 -11.91 5.57
N MET A 371 -17.14 -11.67 4.47
CA MET A 371 -16.96 -12.64 3.39
C MET A 371 -15.77 -13.56 3.64
N HIS A 372 -15.98 -14.86 3.56
CA HIS A 372 -14.97 -15.90 3.81
C HIS A 372 -15.30 -17.20 3.10
N GLY A 373 -14.40 -18.16 3.11
CA GLY A 373 -14.67 -19.52 2.59
C GLY A 373 -15.68 -20.28 3.46
N ARG A 374 -16.67 -20.88 2.84
CA ARG A 374 -17.67 -21.75 3.53
C ARG A 374 -17.00 -22.98 4.15
N ASN A 375 -16.13 -23.63 3.39
CA ASN A 375 -15.30 -24.75 3.84
C ASN A 375 -13.87 -24.26 4.02
N ILE A 376 -13.46 -24.03 5.26
CA ILE A 376 -12.12 -23.53 5.62
C ILE A 376 -11.02 -24.55 5.25
N LYS A 377 -11.28 -25.88 5.43
CA LYS A 377 -10.32 -26.92 5.05
C LYS A 377 -9.94 -26.87 3.56
N ALA A 378 -10.91 -26.55 2.69
CA ALA A 378 -10.64 -26.33 1.27
C ALA A 378 -9.79 -25.07 1.03
N CYS A 379 -9.90 -24.05 1.87
CA CYS A 379 -9.07 -22.84 1.79
C CYS A 379 -7.63 -23.08 2.26
N GLU A 380 -7.40 -23.98 3.22
CA GLU A 380 -6.08 -24.33 3.76
C GLU A 380 -5.13 -24.85 2.68
N HIS A 381 -5.65 -25.58 1.69
CA HIS A 381 -4.87 -26.14 0.58
C HIS A 381 -4.94 -25.31 -0.71
N CYS A 382 -5.67 -24.20 -0.70
CA CYS A 382 -5.90 -23.38 -1.89
C CYS A 382 -4.63 -22.60 -2.29
N LYS A 383 -4.19 -22.77 -3.55
CA LYS A 383 -3.04 -22.04 -4.13
C LYS A 383 -3.45 -20.80 -4.94
N ARG A 384 -4.76 -20.56 -5.16
CA ARG A 384 -5.23 -19.43 -5.97
C ARG A 384 -4.84 -18.11 -5.29
N PRO A 385 -4.24 -17.15 -6.02
CA PRO A 385 -3.93 -15.83 -5.49
C PRO A 385 -5.18 -14.95 -5.29
N SER A 386 -6.30 -15.29 -5.95
CA SER A 386 -7.57 -14.56 -5.87
C SER A 386 -8.74 -15.50 -5.61
N CYS A 387 -9.74 -15.06 -4.82
CA CYS A 387 -11.00 -15.77 -4.65
C CYS A 387 -12.08 -15.34 -5.66
N ILE A 388 -11.79 -14.32 -6.48
CA ILE A 388 -12.77 -13.74 -7.42
C ILE A 388 -12.28 -13.68 -8.86
N ASP A 389 -11.03 -14.10 -9.13
CA ASP A 389 -10.46 -14.22 -10.46
C ASP A 389 -9.95 -15.67 -10.70
N PRO A 390 -10.13 -16.24 -11.90
CA PRO A 390 -10.84 -15.74 -13.10
C PRO A 390 -12.38 -15.78 -12.96
N ALA A 391 -12.88 -16.39 -11.89
CA ALA A 391 -14.29 -16.43 -11.50
C ALA A 391 -14.40 -16.46 -10.00
N ILE A 392 -15.51 -15.98 -9.47
CA ILE A 392 -15.82 -16.04 -8.04
C ILE A 392 -15.81 -17.49 -7.58
N CYS A 393 -15.01 -17.76 -6.53
CA CYS A 393 -14.86 -19.11 -5.98
C CYS A 393 -16.20 -19.64 -5.45
N PRO A 394 -16.64 -20.85 -5.87
CA PRO A 394 -17.87 -21.43 -5.35
C PRO A 394 -17.89 -21.64 -3.84
N ASN A 395 -16.71 -21.69 -3.21
CA ASN A 395 -16.56 -21.79 -1.76
C ASN A 395 -16.67 -20.43 -1.05
N LEU A 396 -16.65 -19.29 -1.77
CA LEU A 396 -16.73 -17.96 -1.17
C LEU A 396 -18.19 -17.63 -0.80
N ILE A 397 -18.41 -17.22 0.44
CA ILE A 397 -19.67 -16.60 0.88
C ILE A 397 -19.62 -15.14 0.48
N THR A 398 -20.58 -14.68 -0.35
CA THR A 398 -20.65 -13.32 -0.89
C THR A 398 -21.83 -12.51 -0.31
N ASP A 399 -22.34 -12.91 0.86
CA ASP A 399 -23.47 -12.25 1.50
C ASP A 399 -23.06 -10.93 2.16
N HIS A 400 -23.79 -9.87 1.88
CA HIS A 400 -23.60 -8.53 2.43
C HIS A 400 -24.38 -8.28 3.75
N ALA A 401 -25.11 -9.28 4.29
CA ALA A 401 -25.96 -9.09 5.46
C ALA A 401 -25.21 -8.53 6.68
N LYS A 402 -24.04 -9.12 7.01
CA LYS A 402 -23.22 -8.67 8.13
C LYS A 402 -22.72 -7.23 7.96
N LEU A 403 -22.39 -6.84 6.73
CA LEU A 403 -21.96 -5.48 6.42
C LEU A 403 -23.09 -4.48 6.60
N LEU A 404 -24.29 -4.79 6.10
CA LEU A 404 -25.50 -3.97 6.29
C LEU A 404 -25.85 -3.81 7.78
N GLU A 405 -25.70 -4.88 8.56
CA GLU A 405 -25.92 -4.82 10.02
C GLU A 405 -24.99 -3.83 10.70
N VAL A 406 -23.70 -3.82 10.36
CA VAL A 406 -22.72 -2.87 10.91
C VAL A 406 -23.04 -1.45 10.49
N TYR A 407 -23.34 -1.19 9.20
CA TYR A 407 -23.68 0.14 8.71
C TYR A 407 -24.87 0.73 9.47
N ARG A 408 -25.96 -0.04 9.58
CA ARG A 408 -27.16 0.39 10.29
C ARG A 408 -26.91 0.60 11.79
N ALA A 409 -26.09 -0.25 12.41
CA ALA A 409 -25.75 -0.10 13.82
C ALA A 409 -24.93 1.16 14.08
N VAL A 410 -23.96 1.49 13.22
CA VAL A 410 -23.15 2.72 13.34
C VAL A 410 -24.03 3.95 13.08
N ASP A 411 -24.86 3.96 12.05
CA ASP A 411 -25.73 5.11 11.73
C ASP A 411 -26.76 5.40 12.85
N ASN A 412 -27.12 4.39 13.63
CA ASN A 412 -28.05 4.55 14.76
C ASN A 412 -27.39 5.02 16.07
N LEU A 413 -26.05 5.18 16.10
CA LEU A 413 -25.37 5.68 17.31
C LEU A 413 -25.67 7.16 17.56
N PRO A 414 -25.94 7.56 18.82
CA PRO A 414 -26.08 8.95 19.18
C PRO A 414 -24.87 9.78 18.76
N GLY A 415 -25.09 10.92 18.14
CA GLY A 415 -24.03 11.81 17.67
C GLY A 415 -23.58 11.54 16.23
N ILE A 416 -23.94 10.42 15.60
CA ILE A 416 -23.67 10.15 14.20
C ILE A 416 -24.86 10.60 13.35
N LYS A 417 -24.63 11.46 12.39
CA LYS A 417 -25.61 11.93 11.42
C LYS A 417 -25.57 11.10 10.13
N LYS A 418 -24.37 10.67 9.74
CA LYS A 418 -24.15 9.91 8.51
C LYS A 418 -22.77 9.25 8.52
N SER A 419 -22.68 8.03 8.03
CA SER A 419 -21.41 7.38 7.68
C SER A 419 -21.24 7.36 6.16
N PHE A 420 -20.03 7.69 5.68
CA PHE A 420 -19.67 7.60 4.28
C PHE A 420 -18.80 6.39 4.02
N ILE A 421 -18.78 5.95 2.76
CA ILE A 421 -17.93 4.91 2.24
C ILE A 421 -17.00 5.54 1.20
N GLY A 422 -15.73 5.74 1.59
CA GLY A 422 -14.66 6.27 0.74
C GLY A 422 -13.83 5.19 0.06
N SER A 423 -13.87 3.98 0.61
CA SER A 423 -13.15 2.80 0.10
C SER A 423 -13.73 2.29 -1.22
N GLY A 424 -12.90 1.64 -2.04
CA GLY A 424 -13.32 1.12 -3.35
C GLY A 424 -14.30 -0.04 -3.26
N VAL A 425 -15.40 0.06 -4.03
CA VAL A 425 -16.45 -0.96 -4.07
C VAL A 425 -16.15 -2.00 -5.15
N ARG A 426 -16.23 -3.28 -4.79
CA ARG A 426 -16.16 -4.41 -5.73
C ARG A 426 -17.55 -4.65 -6.29
N TYR A 427 -17.83 -4.04 -7.44
CA TYR A 427 -19.13 -4.16 -8.11
C TYR A 427 -19.38 -5.58 -8.69
N ASP A 428 -18.34 -6.35 -8.93
CA ASP A 428 -18.43 -7.75 -9.31
C ASP A 428 -19.04 -8.61 -8.21
N LEU A 429 -18.75 -8.32 -6.92
CA LEU A 429 -19.40 -8.98 -5.78
C LEU A 429 -20.88 -8.56 -5.63
N VAL A 430 -21.19 -7.30 -5.94
CA VAL A 430 -22.58 -6.80 -5.91
C VAL A 430 -23.44 -7.46 -6.99
N LEU A 431 -22.89 -7.64 -8.19
CA LEU A 431 -23.60 -8.20 -9.34
C LEU A 431 -23.55 -9.74 -9.40
N HIS A 432 -22.78 -10.38 -8.52
CA HIS A 432 -22.66 -11.83 -8.50
C HIS A 432 -24.00 -12.50 -8.20
N LYS A 433 -24.34 -13.51 -8.99
CA LYS A 433 -25.51 -14.36 -8.75
C LYS A 433 -25.08 -15.63 -8.03
N SER A 434 -25.26 -15.63 -6.73
CA SER A 434 -25.09 -16.80 -5.86
C SER A 434 -26.24 -17.79 -6.05
N LYS A 435 -26.02 -19.06 -5.69
CA LYS A 435 -27.09 -20.06 -5.56
C LYS A 435 -28.05 -19.75 -4.39
N ASP A 436 -27.61 -18.92 -3.45
CA ASP A 436 -28.41 -18.47 -2.32
C ASP A 436 -29.17 -17.18 -2.68
N GLU A 437 -30.45 -17.24 -2.85
CA GLU A 437 -31.30 -16.11 -3.21
C GLU A 437 -31.32 -15.02 -2.13
N ARG A 438 -31.13 -15.36 -0.87
CA ARG A 438 -31.01 -14.38 0.22
C ARG A 438 -29.74 -13.52 0.05
N SER A 439 -28.62 -14.14 -0.27
CA SER A 439 -27.39 -13.40 -0.58
C SER A 439 -27.57 -12.47 -1.78
N ASN A 440 -28.30 -12.89 -2.82
CA ASN A 440 -28.62 -12.06 -3.97
C ASN A 440 -29.50 -10.85 -3.59
N ALA A 441 -30.52 -11.05 -2.75
CA ALA A 441 -31.37 -9.97 -2.25
C ALA A 441 -30.55 -8.98 -1.36
N ASN A 442 -29.68 -9.50 -0.50
CA ASN A 442 -28.80 -8.67 0.33
C ASN A 442 -27.80 -7.85 -0.50
N ALA A 443 -27.31 -8.37 -1.63
CA ALA A 443 -26.42 -7.62 -2.53
C ALA A 443 -27.13 -6.42 -3.16
N ILE A 444 -28.39 -6.56 -3.57
CA ILE A 444 -29.22 -5.45 -4.10
C ILE A 444 -29.55 -4.45 -2.99
N THR A 445 -29.90 -4.93 -1.79
CA THR A 445 -30.14 -4.09 -0.62
C THR A 445 -28.90 -3.28 -0.28
N TYR A 446 -27.72 -3.91 -0.29
CA TYR A 446 -26.46 -3.24 -0.08
C TYR A 446 -26.20 -2.15 -1.13
N ALA A 447 -26.39 -2.44 -2.42
CA ALA A 447 -26.21 -1.44 -3.48
C ALA A 447 -27.12 -0.23 -3.26
N ARG A 448 -28.38 -0.46 -2.90
CA ARG A 448 -29.36 0.60 -2.63
C ARG A 448 -28.96 1.44 -1.40
N GLU A 449 -28.63 0.82 -0.28
CA GLU A 449 -28.23 1.55 0.93
C GLU A 449 -26.89 2.28 0.73
N LEU A 450 -25.92 1.66 0.08
CA LEU A 450 -24.67 2.31 -0.27
C LEU A 450 -24.93 3.61 -1.05
N ILE A 451 -25.68 3.52 -2.15
CA ILE A 451 -25.90 4.66 -3.05
C ILE A 451 -26.79 5.71 -2.36
N SER A 452 -27.88 5.33 -1.70
CA SER A 452 -28.82 6.31 -1.12
C SER A 452 -28.30 6.94 0.18
N LYS A 453 -27.54 6.19 1.00
CA LYS A 453 -27.19 6.65 2.36
C LYS A 453 -25.71 6.98 2.53
N HIS A 454 -24.78 6.25 1.89
CA HIS A 454 -23.35 6.28 2.23
C HIS A 454 -22.46 6.95 1.17
N VAL A 455 -23.01 7.39 0.04
CA VAL A 455 -22.29 8.17 -0.97
C VAL A 455 -22.48 9.66 -0.74
N SER A 456 -21.37 10.41 -0.79
CA SER A 456 -21.37 11.88 -0.61
C SER A 456 -21.51 12.65 -1.94
N GLY A 457 -22.26 12.10 -2.90
CA GLY A 457 -22.47 12.65 -4.25
C GLY A 457 -21.59 12.02 -5.33
N ARG A 458 -20.46 11.42 -4.98
CA ARG A 458 -19.51 10.83 -5.95
C ARG A 458 -19.03 9.45 -5.48
N LEU A 459 -19.45 8.40 -6.20
CA LEU A 459 -19.01 7.03 -5.93
C LEU A 459 -17.78 6.69 -6.75
N LYS A 460 -16.70 6.37 -6.07
CA LYS A 460 -15.45 5.93 -6.70
C LYS A 460 -15.52 4.43 -7.00
N VAL A 461 -15.28 4.05 -8.24
CA VAL A 461 -15.17 2.65 -8.67
C VAL A 461 -13.95 2.48 -9.57
N ALA A 462 -13.38 1.29 -9.59
CA ALA A 462 -12.11 1.00 -10.23
C ALA A 462 -12.25 -0.07 -11.31
N PRO A 463 -12.79 0.26 -12.52
CA PRO A 463 -12.76 -0.66 -13.66
C PRO A 463 -11.34 -0.89 -14.21
N GLU A 464 -10.42 0.04 -14.01
CA GLU A 464 -8.99 0.08 -14.34
C GLU A 464 -8.69 0.15 -15.85
N ASN A 465 -9.40 -0.56 -16.70
CA ASN A 465 -9.26 -0.57 -18.17
C ASN A 465 -10.59 -0.98 -18.82
N THR A 466 -10.69 -0.88 -20.13
CA THR A 466 -11.85 -1.33 -20.91
C THR A 466 -11.56 -2.57 -21.76
N SER A 467 -10.28 -2.86 -22.01
CA SER A 467 -9.83 -4.02 -22.79
C SER A 467 -9.88 -5.29 -21.95
N ASN A 468 -10.60 -6.32 -22.41
CA ASN A 468 -10.67 -7.60 -21.71
C ASN A 468 -9.31 -8.31 -21.62
N LYS A 469 -8.42 -8.13 -22.62
CA LYS A 469 -7.04 -8.64 -22.60
C LYS A 469 -6.28 -8.07 -21.39
N VAL A 470 -6.34 -6.76 -21.25
CA VAL A 470 -5.66 -6.04 -20.16
C VAL A 470 -6.29 -6.38 -18.79
N LEU A 471 -7.62 -6.38 -18.70
CA LEU A 471 -8.36 -6.71 -17.47
C LEU A 471 -8.09 -8.13 -17.01
N LYS A 472 -7.99 -9.10 -17.92
CA LYS A 472 -7.64 -10.49 -17.58
C LYS A 472 -6.26 -10.55 -16.91
N PHE A 473 -5.25 -9.86 -17.44
CA PHE A 473 -3.92 -9.82 -16.81
C PHE A 473 -3.93 -9.04 -15.49
N MET A 474 -4.73 -7.97 -15.38
CA MET A 474 -4.94 -7.23 -14.13
C MET A 474 -5.67 -8.05 -13.05
N ARG A 475 -6.26 -9.21 -13.39
CA ARG A 475 -7.18 -9.97 -12.54
C ARG A 475 -8.38 -9.12 -12.11
N LYS A 476 -8.97 -8.43 -13.08
CA LYS A 476 -10.15 -7.59 -12.91
C LYS A 476 -11.31 -8.16 -13.74
N PRO A 477 -12.55 -7.94 -13.31
CA PRO A 477 -13.72 -8.38 -14.08
C PRO A 477 -13.80 -7.68 -15.43
N SER A 478 -14.45 -8.34 -16.41
CA SER A 478 -14.73 -7.72 -17.71
C SER A 478 -15.45 -6.37 -17.56
N PHE A 479 -15.11 -5.40 -18.39
CA PHE A 479 -15.75 -4.09 -18.41
C PHE A 479 -17.26 -4.15 -18.67
N LYS A 480 -17.77 -5.25 -19.20
CA LYS A 480 -19.20 -5.51 -19.33
C LYS A 480 -19.93 -5.41 -17.98
N LEU A 481 -19.32 -5.91 -16.88
CA LEU A 481 -19.91 -5.78 -15.55
C LEU A 481 -19.95 -4.32 -15.05
N PHE A 482 -19.03 -3.48 -15.52
CA PHE A 482 -19.09 -2.04 -15.19
C PHE A 482 -20.35 -1.39 -15.82
N TYR A 483 -20.71 -1.73 -17.06
CA TYR A 483 -21.96 -1.25 -17.66
C TYR A 483 -23.19 -1.74 -16.89
N GLU A 484 -23.19 -2.96 -16.40
CA GLU A 484 -24.29 -3.50 -15.59
C GLU A 484 -24.41 -2.77 -14.25
N PHE A 485 -23.26 -2.52 -13.60
CA PHE A 485 -23.24 -1.76 -12.36
C PHE A 485 -23.68 -0.29 -12.57
N LYS A 486 -23.23 0.35 -13.66
CA LYS A 486 -23.66 1.72 -13.98
C LYS A 486 -25.17 1.78 -14.18
N ARG A 487 -25.76 0.83 -14.90
CA ARG A 487 -27.22 0.76 -15.06
C ARG A 487 -27.94 0.62 -13.71
N LEU A 488 -27.44 -0.23 -12.82
CA LEU A 488 -27.98 -0.39 -11.47
C LEU A 488 -27.85 0.91 -10.67
N PHE A 489 -26.72 1.57 -10.75
CA PHE A 489 -26.46 2.85 -10.09
C PHE A 489 -27.41 3.96 -10.59
N ASP A 490 -27.55 4.10 -11.91
CA ASP A 490 -28.43 5.09 -12.53
C ASP A 490 -29.90 4.84 -12.16
N LYS A 491 -30.32 3.58 -12.17
CA LYS A 491 -31.68 3.16 -11.75
C LYS A 491 -31.96 3.54 -10.29
N ILE A 492 -31.05 3.24 -9.37
CA ILE A 492 -31.22 3.60 -7.95
C ILE A 492 -31.24 5.13 -7.78
N ASN A 493 -30.35 5.88 -8.47
CA ASN A 493 -30.39 7.36 -8.44
C ASN A 493 -31.75 7.91 -8.87
N GLN A 494 -32.33 7.34 -9.94
CA GLN A 494 -33.64 7.76 -10.43
C GLN A 494 -34.76 7.42 -9.43
N GLU A 495 -34.77 6.21 -8.90
CA GLU A 495 -35.77 5.75 -7.94
C GLU A 495 -35.76 6.54 -6.62
N GLU A 496 -34.56 6.91 -6.15
CA GLU A 496 -34.34 7.66 -4.90
C GLU A 496 -34.28 9.19 -5.10
N GLY A 497 -34.47 9.69 -6.32
CA GLY A 497 -34.42 11.12 -6.64
C GLY A 497 -33.04 11.77 -6.45
N LEU A 498 -31.94 11.00 -6.60
CA LEU A 498 -30.57 11.44 -6.37
C LEU A 498 -29.90 11.94 -7.66
N LYS A 499 -28.85 12.76 -7.50
CA LYS A 499 -28.01 13.27 -8.60
C LYS A 499 -26.53 12.92 -8.41
N GLN A 500 -26.26 11.69 -7.98
CA GLN A 500 -24.90 11.26 -7.71
C GLN A 500 -24.20 10.80 -8.99
N GLN A 501 -22.87 10.79 -8.96
CA GLN A 501 -22.01 10.46 -10.10
C GLN A 501 -21.08 9.30 -9.78
N ILE A 502 -20.81 8.45 -10.75
CA ILE A 502 -19.70 7.49 -10.71
C ILE A 502 -18.42 8.19 -11.17
N ILE A 503 -17.36 8.02 -10.41
CA ILE A 503 -16.00 8.45 -10.75
C ILE A 503 -15.17 7.21 -11.03
N PRO A 504 -14.95 6.85 -12.30
CA PRO A 504 -14.18 5.67 -12.65
C PRO A 504 -12.67 5.95 -12.55
N TYR A 505 -11.92 4.97 -12.01
CA TYR A 505 -10.46 4.97 -12.03
C TYR A 505 -9.95 4.15 -13.20
N PHE A 506 -8.94 4.68 -13.92
CA PHE A 506 -8.29 4.00 -15.02
C PHE A 506 -6.77 4.05 -14.90
N ILE A 507 -6.12 2.99 -15.37
CA ILE A 507 -4.66 2.83 -15.39
C ILE A 507 -4.20 2.65 -16.83
N SER A 508 -3.26 3.51 -17.28
CA SER A 508 -2.52 3.32 -18.54
C SER A 508 -1.18 2.64 -18.29
N SER A 509 -0.55 2.18 -19.35
CA SER A 509 0.82 1.63 -19.32
C SER A 509 1.00 0.40 -18.42
N HIS A 510 -0.10 -0.28 -18.07
CA HIS A 510 -0.04 -1.57 -17.40
C HIS A 510 0.53 -2.65 -18.34
N PRO A 511 1.30 -3.64 -17.85
CA PRO A 511 1.69 -4.77 -18.67
C PRO A 511 0.51 -5.38 -19.45
N GLY A 512 0.71 -5.65 -20.74
CA GLY A 512 -0.33 -6.10 -21.64
C GLY A 512 -1.21 -5.02 -22.25
N CYS A 513 -1.09 -3.76 -21.80
CA CYS A 513 -1.83 -2.62 -22.36
C CYS A 513 -1.06 -1.96 -23.48
N GLU A 514 -1.63 -1.95 -24.67
CA GLU A 514 -1.09 -1.31 -25.86
C GLU A 514 -1.80 0.02 -26.15
N GLU A 515 -1.28 0.79 -27.07
CA GLU A 515 -1.86 2.10 -27.46
C GLU A 515 -3.26 1.95 -28.04
N GLU A 516 -3.53 0.86 -28.77
CA GLU A 516 -4.83 0.54 -29.32
C GLU A 516 -5.89 0.32 -28.21
N ASP A 517 -5.53 -0.38 -27.13
CA ASP A 517 -6.43 -0.58 -25.98
C ASP A 517 -6.85 0.77 -25.35
N MET A 518 -5.91 1.73 -25.32
CA MET A 518 -6.18 3.07 -24.78
C MET A 518 -6.98 3.95 -25.75
N ALA A 519 -6.79 3.77 -27.06
CA ALA A 519 -7.58 4.44 -28.08
C ALA A 519 -9.06 3.99 -28.03
N GLU A 520 -9.30 2.70 -27.86
CA GLU A 520 -10.65 2.16 -27.65
C GLU A 520 -11.27 2.64 -26.32
N LEU A 521 -10.46 2.71 -25.24
CA LEU A 521 -10.90 3.27 -23.97
C LEU A 521 -11.40 4.72 -24.12
N ALA A 522 -10.70 5.53 -24.91
CA ALA A 522 -11.12 6.92 -25.18
C ALA A 522 -12.50 6.97 -25.84
N VAL A 523 -12.79 6.13 -26.82
CA VAL A 523 -14.11 6.05 -27.46
C VAL A 523 -15.18 5.58 -26.49
N ILE A 524 -14.89 4.56 -25.67
CA ILE A 524 -15.82 4.03 -24.69
C ILE A 524 -16.16 5.09 -23.63
N THR A 525 -15.15 5.79 -23.11
CA THR A 525 -15.35 6.83 -22.09
C THR A 525 -16.10 8.05 -22.65
N LYS A 526 -15.88 8.40 -23.93
CA LYS A 526 -16.68 9.39 -24.63
C LYS A 526 -18.16 8.98 -24.70
N ASN A 527 -18.44 7.75 -25.12
CA ASN A 527 -19.81 7.24 -25.23
C ASN A 527 -20.54 7.16 -23.88
N LEU A 528 -19.80 7.07 -22.78
CA LEU A 528 -20.31 7.08 -21.40
C LEU A 528 -20.36 8.50 -20.81
N ASP A 529 -19.96 9.52 -21.57
CA ASP A 529 -19.84 10.92 -21.12
C ASP A 529 -18.94 11.09 -19.89
N PHE A 530 -17.82 10.33 -19.83
CA PHE A 530 -16.84 10.46 -18.78
C PHE A 530 -15.70 11.37 -19.18
N HIS A 531 -15.60 12.53 -18.57
CA HIS A 531 -14.39 13.35 -18.56
C HIS A 531 -13.52 12.88 -17.41
N LEU A 532 -12.48 12.09 -17.73
CA LEU A 532 -11.71 11.35 -16.73
C LEU A 532 -10.88 12.28 -15.84
N GLU A 533 -11.08 12.18 -14.53
CA GLU A 533 -10.35 12.94 -13.50
C GLU A 533 -9.33 12.05 -12.77
N GLN A 534 -9.68 10.78 -12.58
CA GLN A 534 -8.89 9.81 -11.80
C GLN A 534 -8.18 8.84 -12.74
N VAL A 535 -7.04 9.27 -13.26
CA VAL A 535 -6.21 8.50 -14.18
C VAL A 535 -4.79 8.40 -13.66
N GLN A 536 -4.20 7.21 -13.80
CA GLN A 536 -2.85 6.93 -13.37
C GLN A 536 -2.08 6.17 -14.45
N ASP A 537 -0.79 6.46 -14.56
CA ASP A 537 0.13 5.56 -15.25
C ASP A 537 0.53 4.45 -14.26
N PHE A 538 0.64 3.24 -14.74
CA PHE A 538 1.12 2.12 -13.92
C PHE A 538 2.47 2.46 -13.27
N THR A 539 2.52 2.34 -11.95
CA THR A 539 3.73 2.51 -11.16
C THR A 539 4.19 1.14 -10.70
N PRO A 540 5.27 0.60 -11.26
CA PRO A 540 5.81 -0.68 -10.82
C PRO A 540 6.20 -0.63 -9.33
N THR A 541 5.48 -1.38 -8.52
CA THR A 541 5.73 -1.52 -7.08
C THR A 541 6.22 -2.93 -6.81
N PRO A 542 7.33 -3.12 -6.08
CA PRO A 542 7.87 -4.46 -5.81
C PRO A 542 6.82 -5.43 -5.26
N MET A 543 7.04 -6.72 -5.42
CA MET A 543 6.18 -7.81 -4.92
C MET A 543 4.78 -7.85 -5.55
N THR A 544 4.67 -7.47 -6.83
CA THR A 544 3.43 -7.61 -7.62
C THR A 544 3.69 -8.34 -8.94
N VAL A 545 2.69 -9.09 -9.41
CA VAL A 545 2.72 -9.77 -10.72
C VAL A 545 3.05 -8.77 -11.84
N SER A 546 2.36 -7.63 -11.82
CA SER A 546 2.51 -6.61 -12.85
C SER A 546 3.92 -6.01 -12.88
N THR A 547 4.56 -5.83 -11.73
CA THR A 547 5.94 -5.32 -11.66
C THR A 547 6.93 -6.36 -12.16
N THR A 548 6.74 -7.62 -11.81
CA THR A 548 7.56 -8.72 -12.32
C THR A 548 7.45 -8.83 -13.84
N ALA A 549 6.22 -8.80 -14.38
CA ALA A 549 6.00 -8.79 -15.82
C ALA A 549 6.59 -7.54 -16.49
N PHE A 550 6.46 -6.37 -15.90
CA PHE A 550 7.05 -5.13 -16.40
C PHE A 550 8.58 -5.23 -16.56
N TYR A 551 9.26 -5.80 -15.55
CA TYR A 551 10.70 -5.98 -15.59
C TYR A 551 11.12 -7.07 -16.58
N THR A 552 10.52 -8.26 -16.44
CA THR A 552 10.94 -9.44 -17.17
C THR A 552 10.50 -9.44 -18.64
N GLY A 553 9.33 -8.90 -18.93
CA GLY A 553 8.65 -9.01 -20.24
C GLY A 553 7.89 -10.32 -20.39
N TYR A 554 7.68 -11.07 -19.29
CA TYR A 554 6.96 -12.35 -19.28
C TYR A 554 5.86 -12.34 -18.22
N ASP A 555 4.76 -13.02 -18.52
CA ASP A 555 3.75 -13.37 -17.52
C ASP A 555 4.36 -14.40 -16.54
N PRO A 556 4.41 -14.14 -15.22
CA PRO A 556 5.02 -15.06 -14.25
C PRO A 556 4.36 -16.44 -14.15
N TYR A 557 3.12 -16.58 -14.61
CA TYR A 557 2.36 -17.84 -14.52
C TYR A 557 2.44 -18.69 -15.79
N THR A 558 2.47 -18.05 -16.96
CA THR A 558 2.49 -18.75 -18.24
C THR A 558 3.86 -18.74 -18.90
N LEU A 559 4.74 -17.82 -18.49
CA LEU A 559 6.04 -17.50 -19.12
C LEU A 559 5.93 -17.05 -20.58
N GLU A 560 4.73 -16.67 -21.01
CA GLU A 560 4.50 -16.08 -22.31
C GLU A 560 4.97 -14.61 -22.33
N PRO A 561 5.50 -14.13 -23.46
CA PRO A 561 5.89 -12.74 -23.62
C PRO A 561 4.70 -11.80 -23.43
N ILE A 562 4.93 -10.67 -22.74
CA ILE A 562 3.93 -9.64 -22.51
C ILE A 562 4.49 -8.25 -22.82
N PHE A 563 3.73 -7.47 -23.58
CA PHE A 563 4.11 -6.09 -23.90
C PHE A 563 4.12 -5.22 -22.63
N CYS A 564 5.11 -4.33 -22.53
CA CYS A 564 5.21 -3.36 -21.44
C CYS A 564 5.71 -2.01 -21.95
N ALA A 565 4.96 -0.96 -21.75
CA ALA A 565 5.37 0.42 -22.06
C ALA A 565 6.46 0.88 -21.08
N LYS A 566 7.73 0.78 -21.47
CA LYS A 566 8.89 1.05 -20.60
C LYS A 566 9.43 2.46 -20.75
N THR A 567 9.32 3.03 -21.93
CA THR A 567 9.86 4.37 -22.23
C THR A 567 8.86 5.48 -21.91
N PRO A 568 9.33 6.69 -21.56
CA PRO A 568 8.45 7.85 -21.38
C PRO A 568 7.58 8.15 -22.61
N LYS A 569 8.10 7.88 -23.81
CA LYS A 569 7.37 8.08 -25.08
C LYS A 569 6.18 7.12 -25.18
N GLU A 570 6.39 5.83 -24.93
CA GLU A 570 5.31 4.82 -24.94
C GLU A 570 4.25 5.12 -23.90
N LYS A 571 4.66 5.51 -22.69
CA LYS A 571 3.72 5.89 -21.61
C LYS A 571 2.88 7.11 -22.00
N LEU A 572 3.51 8.12 -22.59
CA LEU A 572 2.81 9.34 -23.01
C LEU A 572 1.85 9.04 -24.17
N ALA A 573 2.23 8.16 -25.13
CA ALA A 573 1.39 7.74 -26.23
C ALA A 573 0.11 7.05 -25.74
N GLN A 574 0.18 6.29 -24.67
CA GLN A 574 -1.01 5.70 -24.03
C GLN A 574 -1.80 6.74 -23.22
N ARG A 575 -1.13 7.54 -22.41
CA ARG A 575 -1.75 8.47 -21.47
C ARG A 575 -2.60 9.53 -22.16
N MET A 576 -2.21 10.02 -23.34
CA MET A 576 -2.92 11.09 -24.05
C MET A 576 -4.40 10.76 -24.33
N PHE A 577 -4.72 9.47 -24.53
CA PHE A 577 -6.08 9.02 -24.80
C PHE A 577 -7.06 9.24 -23.65
N PHE A 578 -6.60 9.37 -22.41
CA PHE A 578 -7.46 9.77 -21.30
C PHE A 578 -8.06 11.17 -21.46
N PHE A 579 -7.36 12.04 -22.21
CA PHE A 579 -7.69 13.44 -22.35
C PHE A 579 -8.30 13.77 -23.72
N TRP A 580 -8.99 12.79 -24.31
CA TRP A 580 -9.61 12.94 -25.66
C TRP A 580 -10.51 14.19 -25.77
N TYR A 581 -11.10 14.66 -24.68
CA TYR A 581 -11.99 15.81 -24.58
C TYR A 581 -11.24 17.16 -24.57
N LYS A 582 -9.92 17.17 -24.35
CA LYS A 582 -9.11 18.37 -24.30
C LYS A 582 -8.73 18.82 -25.72
N PRO A 583 -9.07 20.08 -26.13
CA PRO A 583 -8.77 20.56 -27.49
C PRO A 583 -7.28 20.51 -27.84
N GLU A 584 -6.40 20.77 -26.87
CA GLU A 584 -4.94 20.74 -27.02
C GLU A 584 -4.38 19.37 -27.35
N GLU A 585 -5.04 18.29 -26.91
CA GLU A 585 -4.59 16.92 -27.15
C GLU A 585 -5.10 16.34 -28.50
N ARG A 586 -6.11 16.93 -29.10
CA ARG A 586 -6.78 16.39 -30.29
C ARG A 586 -5.80 16.10 -31.44
N ARG A 587 -4.91 17.05 -31.77
CA ARG A 587 -3.92 16.84 -32.84
C ARG A 587 -2.95 15.71 -32.56
N ASN A 588 -2.53 15.58 -31.30
CA ASN A 588 -1.63 14.50 -30.85
C ASN A 588 -2.34 13.16 -31.00
N ILE A 589 -3.59 13.06 -30.54
CA ILE A 589 -4.42 11.86 -30.61
C ILE A 589 -4.70 11.47 -32.07
N GLU A 590 -5.09 12.42 -32.94
CA GLU A 590 -5.33 12.14 -34.36
C GLU A 590 -4.07 11.63 -35.09
N ARG A 591 -2.90 12.22 -34.77
CA ARG A 591 -1.62 11.77 -35.31
C ARG A 591 -1.29 10.36 -34.82
N GLU A 592 -1.51 10.10 -33.55
CA GLU A 592 -1.22 8.79 -32.94
C GLU A 592 -2.15 7.69 -33.48
N LEU A 593 -3.45 7.98 -33.62
CA LEU A 593 -4.42 7.07 -34.22
C LEU A 593 -4.05 6.68 -35.68
N LYS A 594 -3.56 7.64 -36.45
CA LYS A 594 -3.03 7.35 -37.81
C LYS A 594 -1.77 6.48 -37.75
N ARG A 595 -0.87 6.73 -36.80
CA ARG A 595 0.38 5.97 -36.64
C ARG A 595 0.12 4.51 -36.27
N ILE A 596 -0.87 4.23 -35.42
CA ILE A 596 -1.23 2.86 -35.02
C ILE A 596 -2.25 2.19 -35.94
N GLY A 597 -2.58 2.82 -37.11
CA GLY A 597 -3.51 2.26 -38.08
C GLY A 597 -4.99 2.31 -37.70
N ARG A 598 -5.35 3.09 -36.65
CA ARG A 598 -6.73 3.20 -36.11
C ARG A 598 -7.37 4.53 -36.47
N ALA A 599 -7.17 5.02 -37.69
CA ALA A 599 -7.81 6.25 -38.18
C ALA A 599 -9.36 6.20 -38.14
N ASP A 600 -9.96 5.00 -38.13
CA ASP A 600 -11.38 4.76 -37.96
C ASP A 600 -11.93 5.35 -36.64
N LEU A 601 -11.11 5.44 -35.60
CA LEU A 601 -11.50 5.99 -34.31
C LEU A 601 -11.55 7.53 -34.27
N ILE A 602 -10.92 8.21 -35.24
CA ILE A 602 -10.94 9.69 -35.31
C ILE A 602 -12.38 10.19 -35.44
N ALA A 603 -13.13 9.59 -36.37
CA ALA A 603 -14.53 9.96 -36.55
C ALA A 603 -15.38 9.66 -35.31
N LYS A 604 -15.14 8.52 -34.65
CA LYS A 604 -15.85 8.14 -33.42
C LYS A 604 -15.56 9.10 -32.26
N LEU A 605 -14.34 9.63 -32.16
CA LEU A 605 -13.95 10.57 -31.13
C LEU A 605 -14.42 12.01 -31.42
N TYR A 606 -14.31 12.46 -32.67
CA TYR A 606 -14.38 13.89 -33.00
C TYR A 606 -15.47 14.28 -34.00
N ASN A 607 -16.26 13.32 -34.53
CA ASN A 607 -17.35 13.67 -35.43
C ASN A 607 -18.39 14.54 -34.69
N GLY A 608 -18.76 15.67 -35.30
CA GLY A 608 -19.67 16.66 -34.70
C GLY A 608 -19.04 17.58 -33.64
N ILE A 609 -17.76 17.42 -33.30
CA ILE A 609 -17.04 18.33 -32.39
C ILE A 609 -16.23 19.32 -33.23
N PRO A 610 -16.55 20.65 -33.22
CA PRO A 610 -15.77 21.62 -33.94
C PRO A 610 -14.32 21.65 -33.51
N PHE A 611 -13.40 21.70 -34.48
CA PHE A 611 -12.00 21.94 -34.19
C PHE A 611 -11.81 23.41 -33.76
N ARG A 612 -11.72 23.69 -32.47
CA ARG A 612 -11.29 24.99 -31.96
C ARG A 612 -9.76 25.07 -32.16
N GLY A 613 -9.35 25.70 -33.29
CA GLY A 613 -7.96 26.02 -33.56
C GLY A 613 -7.37 26.90 -32.45
N HIS A 614 -6.07 26.86 -32.29
CA HIS A 614 -5.25 27.50 -31.27
C HIS A 614 -5.82 28.76 -30.63
N VAL A 615 -6.11 28.69 -29.34
CA VAL A 615 -5.79 29.80 -28.46
C VAL A 615 -4.29 29.62 -28.14
N HIS A 616 -3.47 30.56 -28.61
CA HIS A 616 -2.06 30.66 -28.14
C HIS A 616 -2.15 30.97 -26.63
N TYR A 617 -1.94 29.94 -25.83
CA TYR A 617 -1.59 30.16 -24.44
C TYR A 617 -0.10 30.54 -24.45
N ASP A 618 0.17 31.82 -24.24
CA ASP A 618 1.49 32.30 -23.87
C ASP A 618 1.97 31.47 -22.68
N ALA A 619 3.12 30.85 -22.81
CA ALA A 619 3.75 30.02 -21.77
C ALA A 619 4.12 30.81 -20.50
N LYS A 620 3.68 32.08 -20.39
CA LYS A 620 3.85 32.99 -19.26
C LYS A 620 2.64 33.07 -18.31
N ALA A 621 1.50 32.45 -18.63
CA ALA A 621 0.25 32.62 -17.86
C ALA A 621 -0.13 31.40 -16.98
N VAL A 622 0.75 30.46 -16.75
CA VAL A 622 0.55 29.40 -15.76
C VAL A 622 1.57 29.56 -14.65
N GLY A 623 1.29 30.48 -13.74
CA GLY A 623 2.15 30.76 -12.60
C GLY A 623 1.81 32.00 -11.81
N SER A 624 0.59 32.09 -11.30
CA SER A 624 0.32 33.05 -10.23
C SER A 624 -0.71 32.47 -9.23
N SER A 625 -0.20 31.66 -8.32
CA SER A 625 -0.70 31.65 -6.94
C SER A 625 0.06 32.76 -6.18
N PRO A 626 -0.57 33.42 -5.18
CA PRO A 626 -0.04 34.67 -4.63
C PRO A 626 1.33 34.52 -3.96
N ASP A 627 2.16 35.49 -4.23
CA ASP A 627 3.55 35.65 -3.80
C ASP A 627 3.66 35.72 -2.27
N ILE A 628 4.37 34.77 -1.67
CA ILE A 628 4.97 34.92 -0.34
C ILE A 628 6.47 34.79 -0.51
N GLY A 629 7.15 35.92 -0.46
CA GLY A 629 8.55 36.18 -0.10
C GLY A 629 9.64 35.31 -0.74
N ARG A 630 10.23 35.80 -1.85
CA ARG A 630 11.46 35.27 -2.43
C ARG A 630 12.66 35.52 -1.51
N ASN A 631 13.29 34.44 -1.03
CA ASN A 631 14.68 34.49 -0.61
C ASN A 631 15.55 33.69 -1.60
N LYS A 632 16.48 34.36 -2.24
CA LYS A 632 17.38 33.82 -3.28
C LYS A 632 18.50 32.97 -2.66
N GLY A 633 18.34 31.65 -2.60
CA GLY A 633 19.39 30.69 -2.30
C GLY A 633 19.84 29.96 -3.59
N LYS A 634 21.14 29.95 -3.87
CA LYS A 634 21.79 29.37 -5.05
C LYS A 634 21.48 27.87 -5.18
N ARG A 635 20.88 27.45 -6.31
CA ARG A 635 20.68 26.04 -6.68
C ARG A 635 22.02 25.36 -6.97
N LYS A 636 22.37 24.32 -6.23
CA LYS A 636 23.34 23.29 -6.64
C LYS A 636 22.57 22.14 -7.28
N SER A 637 22.88 21.83 -8.52
CA SER A 637 22.38 20.66 -9.25
C SER A 637 22.93 19.38 -8.60
N TYR A 638 22.04 18.43 -8.29
CA TYR A 638 22.38 17.12 -7.74
C TYR A 638 22.55 16.12 -8.90
N ASN A 639 23.73 15.48 -8.94
CA ASN A 639 24.08 14.43 -9.91
C ASN A 639 24.04 13.07 -9.19
N PRO A 640 23.23 12.09 -9.63
CA PRO A 640 23.09 10.82 -8.93
C PRO A 640 24.10 9.77 -9.42
N ASN A 641 25.39 10.00 -9.17
CA ASN A 641 26.41 8.95 -9.33
C ASN A 641 27.03 8.66 -7.96
N PHE A 642 26.54 7.65 -7.29
CA PHE A 642 27.22 7.04 -6.15
C PHE A 642 28.39 6.21 -6.69
N GLN A 643 29.58 6.78 -6.69
CA GLN A 643 30.84 6.02 -6.72
C GLN A 643 31.36 5.91 -5.29
N THR A 644 31.63 4.69 -4.87
CA THR A 644 32.34 4.35 -3.64
C THR A 644 33.77 4.83 -3.74
N ASP A 645 34.11 5.90 -3.03
CA ASP A 645 35.49 6.36 -2.90
C ASP A 645 36.24 5.55 -1.83
N GLY A 646 37.24 4.79 -2.29
CA GLY A 646 38.29 4.24 -1.46
C GLY A 646 39.25 5.37 -0.99
N PRO A 647 40.07 5.13 0.03
CA PRO A 647 40.80 6.18 0.73
C PRO A 647 41.87 6.84 -0.15
N ARG A 648 41.74 8.15 -0.40
CA ARG A 648 42.79 8.97 -1.06
C ARG A 648 43.95 9.22 -0.11
N ARG A 649 45.12 8.75 -0.50
CA ARG A 649 46.43 9.11 0.08
C ARG A 649 46.66 10.62 -0.04
N GLN A 650 46.93 11.26 1.08
CA GLN A 650 47.43 12.63 1.15
C GLN A 650 48.80 12.71 0.47
N ARG A 651 48.93 13.55 -0.55
CA ARG A 651 50.23 14.05 -1.05
C ARG A 651 50.45 15.41 -0.48
N ASN A 652 51.43 15.51 0.41
CA ASN A 652 52.07 16.75 0.83
C ASN A 652 52.62 17.49 -0.39
N LYS A 653 52.29 18.78 -0.52
CA LYS A 653 53.15 19.77 -1.22
C LYS A 653 53.41 20.94 -0.29
N LYS A 654 54.71 21.07 0.04
CA LYS A 654 55.30 22.27 0.60
C LYS A 654 55.26 23.39 -0.46
N ARG A 655 54.77 24.52 -0.12
CA ARG A 655 55.39 25.91 -0.13
C ARG A 655 54.29 26.90 0.18
#